data_c9292f1d473e3f6e4b89217f54d42626
#
_entry.id   c9292f1d473e3f6e4b89217f54d42626
#
_cell.length_a   1.000
_cell.length_b   1.000
_cell.length_c   1.000
_cell.angle_alpha   90.00
_cell.angle_beta   90.00
_cell.angle_gamma   90.00
#
_symmetry.space_group_name_H-M   'P 1'
#
loop_
_entity.id
_entity.type
_entity.pdbx_description
1 polymer ?
#
loop_
_entity_poly.entity_id
_entity_poly.type
_entity_poly.pdbx_seq_one_letter_code
_entity_poly.pdbx_strand_id
1 'polypeptide(L)'
;MSRAIAVVIAVVLASPVAAQQGVNPIHPVFAPLDAAGKKVRTAQEMNPEKTCGACHDAAYIAAHTDHKAPRSAATCIQCHVSGARLDVRPERLDAEGKLRRDAIRIGTPRAANCATCHGLVLDVGAPVVLPDSFEAAPAVGRTWSLTRGEGAIIAPQRMVDSFLDLEGKESLAAPWDVHAAKLVDCVACHYARNSPARTDGKQGSLRYLTADPRRQTQAEFLVRPDHRLAEQDCRGCHDPLKAHAFLPYRERHMEVLSCTVCHASGPMGPAAEMVDATSVTAAGGPSVTYRNVDRRDGDTLNTATIRPLRPLLIERVESDGVRRVAPVNLVSRYRWVSRTDGADVPFEIVARAWLEGGAHAPEVVNALDADRNGRIDGAELRLDTPQKAEFIAARLRALGVEDPAVVGNLDAHPLAHGISTRDRALRDCNACHSEDSRLSDEYVVASYLPGGSPPRPPDGARVALAGTIAPSAAGGLVLQRDREAAPGILHVLGHSRQAWTNRIGFLVFLAVLLGVTVHGGLRYAMRRKRSHVAHPAAEKEYVFGRYERLWHWTMALSGIALIVTGLEVHGTGKWALMSLSTSVAIHNAFAVILIVNGFLALFYHLATAAIRNFIPHPRGFLASALEHMTYQARGIFYGESHPRNAAGQKLNPLQQVTYLALLNVLFPLQIVTGALIWAVGKWPAVASAVAGLHYVAPIHNLGAWLFLTFFVLHVYLVSTGRTPTDHLKSMITGYQHVDADEPEPEGAAR
;
A
#
# COMPACT_ATOMS: atom_id res chain seq x y z
N MET A 1 -34.98 -23.65 40.93
CA MET A 1 -33.67 -24.34 41.09
C MET A 1 -32.79 -24.38 39.83
N SER A 2 -33.29 -24.11 38.64
CA SER A 2 -32.47 -24.20 37.40
C SER A 2 -31.57 -22.99 37.06
N ARG A 3 -31.81 -21.80 37.64
CA ARG A 3 -30.98 -20.61 37.33
C ARG A 3 -29.76 -20.45 38.23
N ALA A 4 -29.76 -21.02 39.42
CA ALA A 4 -28.62 -20.95 40.35
C ALA A 4 -27.47 -21.89 39.96
N ILE A 5 -27.79 -23.04 39.35
CA ILE A 5 -26.79 -24.02 38.90
C ILE A 5 -26.03 -23.52 37.66
N ALA A 6 -26.69 -22.80 36.74
CA ALA A 6 -26.05 -22.24 35.56
C ALA A 6 -25.03 -21.12 35.88
N VAL A 7 -25.30 -20.34 36.96
CA VAL A 7 -24.35 -19.26 37.38
C VAL A 7 -23.12 -19.85 38.08
N VAL A 8 -23.28 -20.94 38.84
CA VAL A 8 -22.13 -21.59 39.50
C VAL A 8 -21.21 -22.29 38.49
N ILE A 9 -21.77 -22.90 37.44
CA ILE A 9 -20.98 -23.53 36.38
C ILE A 9 -20.28 -22.46 35.53
N ALA A 10 -20.90 -21.31 35.25
CA ALA A 10 -20.27 -20.21 34.53
C ALA A 10 -19.14 -19.52 35.32
N VAL A 11 -19.25 -19.47 36.66
CA VAL A 11 -18.18 -18.90 37.51
C VAL A 11 -17.00 -19.85 37.68
N VAL A 12 -17.22 -21.17 37.65
CA VAL A 12 -16.14 -22.16 37.70
C VAL A 12 -15.39 -22.29 36.37
N LEU A 13 -16.06 -21.98 35.23
CA LEU A 13 -15.39 -21.98 33.90
C LEU A 13 -14.77 -20.63 33.54
N ALA A 14 -15.02 -19.58 34.33
CA ALA A 14 -14.42 -18.26 34.16
C ALA A 14 -13.25 -17.97 35.10
N SER A 15 -12.72 -18.99 35.77
CA SER A 15 -11.42 -18.84 36.41
C SER A 15 -10.41 -18.56 35.28
N PRO A 16 -9.67 -17.42 35.26
CA PRO A 16 -8.57 -17.28 34.36
C PRO A 16 -7.63 -18.44 34.68
N VAL A 17 -7.48 -19.36 33.74
CA VAL A 17 -6.30 -20.22 33.73
C VAL A 17 -5.16 -19.21 33.63
N ALA A 18 -4.58 -18.86 34.77
CA ALA A 18 -3.31 -18.15 34.80
C ALA A 18 -2.41 -19.02 33.91
N ALA A 19 -2.07 -18.50 32.74
CA ALA A 19 -1.21 -19.17 31.80
C ALA A 19 0.03 -19.53 32.61
N GLN A 20 0.19 -20.81 32.94
CA GLN A 20 1.37 -21.28 33.65
C GLN A 20 2.52 -20.82 32.83
N GLN A 21 3.26 -19.85 33.35
CA GLN A 21 4.47 -19.32 32.72
C GLN A 21 5.28 -20.51 32.26
N GLY A 22 5.64 -20.55 30.97
CA GLY A 22 6.28 -21.70 30.32
C GLY A 22 7.66 -22.00 30.81
N VAL A 23 7.76 -22.21 32.10
CA VAL A 23 8.93 -22.70 32.80
C VAL A 23 8.97 -24.20 32.53
N ASN A 24 10.07 -24.69 31.97
CA ASN A 24 10.27 -26.11 31.78
C ASN A 24 10.48 -26.78 33.15
N PRO A 25 9.49 -27.51 33.69
CA PRO A 25 9.65 -28.13 35.02
C PRO A 25 10.70 -29.26 35.06
N ILE A 26 11.14 -29.71 33.90
CA ILE A 26 12.11 -30.81 33.75
C ILE A 26 13.53 -30.32 33.48
N HIS A 27 13.76 -29.00 33.37
CA HIS A 27 15.13 -28.52 33.22
C HIS A 27 15.97 -28.94 34.40
N PRO A 28 17.15 -29.62 34.20
CA PRO A 28 17.99 -30.10 35.30
C PRO A 28 18.53 -28.93 36.12
N VAL A 29 18.79 -29.19 37.40
CA VAL A 29 19.52 -28.27 38.27
C VAL A 29 21.00 -28.19 37.85
N PHE A 30 21.59 -27.01 37.94
CA PHE A 30 22.97 -26.76 37.51
C PHE A 30 23.65 -25.76 38.42
N ALA A 31 25.00 -25.79 38.44
CA ALA A 31 25.83 -24.83 39.15
C ALA A 31 26.15 -23.64 38.24
N PRO A 32 25.99 -22.38 38.70
CA PRO A 32 26.49 -21.20 37.96
C PRO A 32 28.03 -21.26 37.93
N LEU A 33 28.61 -20.96 36.76
CA LEU A 33 30.05 -21.01 36.52
C LEU A 33 30.59 -19.65 36.08
N ASP A 34 31.82 -19.32 36.46
CA ASP A 34 32.56 -18.17 35.93
C ASP A 34 33.18 -18.47 34.55
N ALA A 35 33.92 -17.51 34.01
CA ALA A 35 34.60 -17.64 32.72
C ALA A 35 35.69 -18.77 32.72
N ALA A 36 36.22 -19.13 33.86
CA ALA A 36 37.18 -20.23 34.04
C ALA A 36 36.49 -21.60 34.28
N GLY A 37 35.15 -21.63 34.36
CA GLY A 37 34.38 -22.85 34.65
C GLY A 37 34.30 -23.21 36.13
N LYS A 38 34.69 -22.32 37.02
CA LYS A 38 34.62 -22.54 38.48
C LYS A 38 33.20 -22.10 38.97
N LYS A 39 32.68 -22.84 39.97
CA LYS A 39 31.37 -22.51 40.57
C LYS A 39 31.42 -21.16 41.30
N VAL A 40 30.39 -20.35 41.05
CA VAL A 40 30.23 -19.02 41.66
C VAL A 40 28.92 -18.93 42.45
N ARG A 41 28.83 -17.93 43.31
CA ARG A 41 27.67 -17.72 44.20
C ARG A 41 26.91 -16.45 43.94
N THR A 42 27.34 -15.64 42.95
CA THR A 42 26.73 -14.38 42.61
C THR A 42 26.51 -14.29 41.10
N ALA A 43 25.48 -13.54 40.68
CA ALA A 43 25.17 -13.33 39.26
C ALA A 43 26.26 -12.53 38.52
N GLN A 44 26.97 -11.64 39.22
CA GLN A 44 28.01 -10.80 38.64
C GLN A 44 29.25 -11.64 38.19
N GLU A 45 29.56 -12.70 38.92
CA GLU A 45 30.68 -13.57 38.61
C GLU A 45 30.35 -14.61 37.53
N MET A 46 29.06 -14.80 37.22
CA MET A 46 28.63 -15.88 36.37
C MET A 46 28.86 -15.57 34.87
N ASN A 47 29.44 -16.55 34.18
CA ASN A 47 29.51 -16.56 32.72
C ASN A 47 28.38 -17.45 32.13
N PRO A 48 27.46 -16.86 31.39
CA PRO A 48 26.30 -17.59 30.79
C PRO A 48 26.73 -18.71 29.85
N GLU A 49 27.75 -18.48 29.00
CA GLU A 49 28.22 -19.49 28.04
C GLU A 49 28.82 -20.70 28.73
N LYS A 50 29.63 -20.48 29.75
CA LYS A 50 30.23 -21.59 30.52
C LYS A 50 29.19 -22.33 31.34
N THR A 51 28.25 -21.62 31.92
CA THR A 51 27.17 -22.22 32.72
C THR A 51 26.23 -23.07 31.86
N CYS A 52 25.71 -22.55 30.77
CA CYS A 52 24.80 -23.29 29.90
C CYS A 52 25.58 -24.27 28.99
N GLY A 53 26.76 -23.90 28.55
CA GLY A 53 27.64 -24.71 27.71
C GLY A 53 28.17 -25.98 28.38
N ALA A 54 27.99 -26.15 29.68
CA ALA A 54 28.27 -27.42 30.36
C ALA A 54 27.38 -28.58 29.87
N CYS A 55 26.18 -28.27 29.31
CA CYS A 55 25.21 -29.24 28.79
C CYS A 55 24.78 -28.96 27.34
N HIS A 56 24.79 -27.69 26.90
CA HIS A 56 24.45 -27.28 25.58
C HIS A 56 25.69 -26.96 24.74
N ASP A 57 25.64 -27.21 23.42
CA ASP A 57 26.74 -26.87 22.51
C ASP A 57 26.74 -25.36 22.22
N ALA A 58 27.32 -24.57 23.11
CA ALA A 58 27.36 -23.12 23.02
C ALA A 58 28.07 -22.63 21.75
N ALA A 59 29.07 -23.35 21.24
CA ALA A 59 29.81 -23.00 20.03
C ALA A 59 28.93 -23.19 18.79
N TYR A 60 28.19 -24.28 18.72
CA TYR A 60 27.22 -24.50 17.63
C TYR A 60 26.13 -23.43 17.65
N ILE A 61 25.54 -23.13 18.81
CA ILE A 61 24.48 -22.09 18.95
C ILE A 61 25.00 -20.73 18.47
N ALA A 62 26.19 -20.32 18.92
CA ALA A 62 26.82 -19.07 18.51
C ALA A 62 27.07 -18.99 16.99
N ALA A 63 27.42 -20.11 16.36
CA ALA A 63 27.60 -20.18 14.90
C ALA A 63 26.29 -20.17 14.12
N HIS A 64 25.19 -20.63 14.73
CA HIS A 64 23.88 -20.83 14.09
C HIS A 64 22.77 -19.96 14.68
N THR A 65 23.09 -18.75 15.16
CA THR A 65 22.11 -17.77 15.62
C THR A 65 22.08 -16.56 14.69
N ASP A 66 20.91 -15.96 14.53
CA ASP A 66 20.76 -14.67 13.83
C ASP A 66 21.05 -13.48 14.76
N HIS A 67 21.19 -13.71 16.08
CA HIS A 67 21.54 -12.68 17.06
C HIS A 67 23.06 -12.49 17.18
N LYS A 68 23.72 -12.23 16.06
CA LYS A 68 25.19 -12.05 15.95
C LYS A 68 25.59 -10.58 16.03
N ALA A 69 25.32 -9.91 17.11
CA ALA A 69 25.90 -8.57 17.26
C ALA A 69 27.29 -8.66 17.92
N PRO A 70 28.33 -7.97 17.39
CA PRO A 70 29.69 -8.04 17.93
C PRO A 70 29.83 -7.60 19.38
N ARG A 71 28.84 -6.92 19.95
CA ARG A 71 28.90 -6.35 21.31
C ARG A 71 27.66 -6.58 22.16
N SER A 72 26.63 -7.27 21.64
CA SER A 72 25.43 -7.62 22.39
C SER A 72 24.88 -8.97 21.93
N ALA A 73 25.72 -9.98 21.89
CA ALA A 73 25.25 -11.35 21.74
C ALA A 73 24.18 -11.58 22.80
N ALA A 74 22.93 -11.83 22.39
CA ALA A 74 21.90 -12.18 23.33
C ALA A 74 22.36 -13.41 24.08
N THR A 75 22.55 -13.29 25.39
CA THR A 75 23.02 -14.41 26.20
C THR A 75 21.90 -15.42 26.37
N CYS A 76 22.24 -16.68 26.61
CA CYS A 76 21.26 -17.73 26.91
C CYS A 76 20.21 -17.27 27.95
N ILE A 77 20.67 -16.49 28.93
CA ILE A 77 19.85 -15.97 30.03
C ILE A 77 18.79 -14.96 29.50
N GLN A 78 19.19 -14.04 28.65
CA GLN A 78 18.26 -13.01 28.08
C GLN A 78 17.11 -13.65 27.30
N CYS A 79 17.38 -14.73 26.59
CA CYS A 79 16.36 -15.41 25.79
C CYS A 79 15.54 -16.44 26.56
N HIS A 80 16.19 -17.23 27.44
CA HIS A 80 15.57 -18.43 27.99
C HIS A 80 15.19 -18.34 29.47
N VAL A 81 15.67 -17.33 30.20
CA VAL A 81 15.34 -17.15 31.63
C VAL A 81 14.21 -16.14 31.77
N SER A 82 13.15 -16.50 32.50
CA SER A 82 12.05 -15.62 32.80
C SER A 82 12.54 -14.32 33.46
N GLY A 83 12.16 -13.16 32.90
CA GLY A 83 12.63 -11.86 33.35
C GLY A 83 14.09 -11.52 32.93
N ALA A 84 14.66 -12.29 32.01
CA ALA A 84 16.02 -12.07 31.45
C ALA A 84 17.16 -11.99 32.51
N ARG A 85 16.92 -12.48 33.71
CA ARG A 85 17.88 -12.48 34.82
C ARG A 85 17.78 -13.77 35.57
N LEU A 86 18.95 -14.41 35.82
CA LEU A 86 19.03 -15.57 36.67
C LEU A 86 19.32 -15.11 38.10
N ASP A 87 18.50 -15.54 39.05
CA ASP A 87 18.64 -15.19 40.48
C ASP A 87 19.70 -16.07 41.15
N VAL A 88 20.95 -15.68 40.97
CA VAL A 88 22.08 -16.36 41.58
C VAL A 88 22.45 -15.65 42.88
N ARG A 89 21.98 -16.21 43.99
CA ARG A 89 22.32 -15.77 45.35
C ARG A 89 22.59 -16.99 46.24
N PRO A 90 23.40 -16.86 47.33
CA PRO A 90 23.69 -17.97 48.20
C PRO A 90 22.46 -18.75 48.68
N GLU A 91 21.35 -18.04 48.97
CA GLU A 91 20.12 -18.63 49.49
C GLU A 91 19.36 -19.47 48.43
N ARG A 92 19.71 -19.28 47.14
CA ARG A 92 19.17 -20.02 46.02
C ARG A 92 19.98 -21.21 45.58
N LEU A 93 21.13 -21.43 46.23
CA LEU A 93 22.02 -22.56 45.98
C LEU A 93 21.75 -23.67 46.98
N ASP A 94 21.94 -24.91 46.54
CA ASP A 94 21.96 -26.08 47.41
C ASP A 94 23.37 -26.32 48.01
N ALA A 95 23.52 -27.36 48.81
CA ALA A 95 24.79 -27.70 49.44
C ALA A 95 25.94 -28.00 48.45
N GLU A 96 25.59 -28.45 47.26
CA GLU A 96 26.52 -28.75 46.16
C GLU A 96 26.83 -27.50 45.30
N GLY A 97 26.24 -26.33 45.60
CA GLY A 97 26.41 -25.09 44.87
C GLY A 97 25.64 -25.05 43.54
N LYS A 98 24.59 -25.87 43.40
CA LYS A 98 23.68 -25.82 42.26
C LYS A 98 22.48 -24.96 42.61
N LEU A 99 21.90 -24.31 41.60
CA LEU A 99 20.65 -23.56 41.75
C LEU A 99 19.51 -24.50 42.16
N ARG A 100 18.81 -24.13 43.20
CA ARG A 100 17.62 -24.87 43.65
C ARG A 100 16.53 -24.81 42.57
N ARG A 101 15.72 -25.85 42.48
CA ARG A 101 14.69 -25.96 41.42
C ARG A 101 13.71 -24.82 41.42
N ASP A 102 13.37 -24.25 42.53
CA ASP A 102 12.48 -23.08 42.64
C ASP A 102 13.13 -21.77 42.12
N ALA A 103 14.46 -21.75 41.98
CA ALA A 103 15.19 -20.63 41.39
C ALA A 103 15.40 -20.76 39.88
N ILE A 104 15.11 -21.91 39.29
CA ILE A 104 15.32 -22.18 37.85
C ILE A 104 14.01 -21.93 37.10
N ARG A 105 13.94 -20.81 36.37
CA ARG A 105 12.82 -20.43 35.54
C ARG A 105 13.24 -20.33 34.08
N ILE A 106 13.63 -21.47 33.51
CA ILE A 106 14.13 -21.59 32.15
C ILE A 106 13.07 -22.23 31.25
N GLY A 107 12.89 -21.72 30.06
CA GLY A 107 11.92 -22.23 29.08
C GLY A 107 12.13 -21.65 27.69
N THR A 108 11.13 -21.82 26.85
CA THR A 108 11.11 -21.14 25.54
C THR A 108 11.07 -19.63 25.73
N PRO A 109 11.72 -18.85 24.87
CA PRO A 109 11.65 -17.40 24.91
C PRO A 109 10.21 -16.89 24.88
N ARG A 110 9.96 -15.82 25.60
CA ARG A 110 8.67 -15.14 25.69
C ARG A 110 8.79 -13.71 25.17
N ALA A 111 7.67 -13.10 24.84
CA ALA A 111 7.62 -11.70 24.40
C ALA A 111 8.42 -10.76 25.33
N ALA A 112 8.34 -10.97 26.66
CA ALA A 112 9.10 -10.20 27.64
C ALA A 112 10.62 -10.34 27.50
N ASN A 113 11.12 -11.49 27.06
CA ASN A 113 12.55 -11.67 26.80
C ASN A 113 12.98 -10.90 25.56
N CYS A 114 12.21 -10.98 24.47
CA CYS A 114 12.49 -10.28 23.21
C CYS A 114 12.42 -8.76 23.41
N ALA A 115 11.47 -8.29 24.21
CA ALA A 115 11.24 -6.88 24.47
C ALA A 115 12.40 -6.15 25.14
N THR A 116 13.27 -6.85 25.85
CA THR A 116 14.47 -6.25 26.45
C THR A 116 15.40 -5.60 25.42
N CYS A 117 15.33 -6.05 24.16
CA CYS A 117 16.12 -5.52 23.05
C CYS A 117 15.25 -4.97 21.90
N HIS A 118 14.11 -5.56 21.62
CA HIS A 118 13.30 -5.28 20.42
C HIS A 118 12.11 -4.38 20.67
N GLY A 119 11.71 -4.13 21.89
CA GLY A 119 10.55 -3.30 22.14
C GLY A 119 10.15 -3.20 23.59
N LEU A 120 9.00 -2.59 23.82
CA LEU A 120 8.45 -2.37 25.14
C LEU A 120 7.33 -3.39 25.41
N VAL A 121 7.59 -4.34 26.28
CA VAL A 121 6.56 -5.19 26.87
C VAL A 121 6.51 -4.89 28.36
N LEU A 122 5.39 -4.31 28.79
CA LEU A 122 5.15 -3.98 30.18
C LEU A 122 4.30 -5.07 30.85
N ASP A 123 4.34 -5.09 32.17
CA ASP A 123 3.48 -5.97 32.95
C ASP A 123 2.00 -5.62 32.70
N VAL A 124 1.16 -6.65 32.61
CA VAL A 124 -0.27 -6.47 32.42
C VAL A 124 -0.86 -5.67 33.59
N GLY A 125 -1.52 -4.56 33.27
CA GLY A 125 -2.10 -3.65 34.25
C GLY A 125 -1.24 -2.42 34.59
N ALA A 126 0.04 -2.40 34.22
CA ALA A 126 0.82 -1.18 34.29
C ALA A 126 0.53 -0.29 33.06
N PRO A 127 0.44 1.04 33.21
CA PRO A 127 0.26 1.93 32.06
C PRO A 127 1.52 1.91 31.18
N VAL A 128 1.31 2.06 29.86
CA VAL A 128 2.42 2.14 28.91
C VAL A 128 3.12 3.48 29.10
N VAL A 129 4.41 3.42 29.39
CA VAL A 129 5.31 4.56 29.51
C VAL A 129 6.57 4.23 28.70
N LEU A 130 7.06 5.17 27.91
CA LEU A 130 8.34 4.97 27.21
C LEU A 130 9.48 5.15 28.21
N PRO A 131 10.40 4.19 28.32
CA PRO A 131 11.54 4.34 29.20
C PRO A 131 12.49 5.42 28.67
N ASP A 132 13.22 6.10 29.55
CA ASP A 132 14.21 7.11 29.16
C ASP A 132 15.24 6.57 28.18
N SER A 133 15.63 5.30 28.34
CA SER A 133 16.50 4.59 27.41
C SER A 133 15.94 4.44 25.98
N PHE A 134 14.65 4.68 25.78
CA PHE A 134 14.04 4.65 24.45
C PHE A 134 14.50 5.83 23.59
N GLU A 135 14.66 7.01 24.18
CA GLU A 135 15.22 8.20 23.51
C GLU A 135 16.72 8.14 23.40
N ALA A 136 17.38 7.66 24.44
CA ALA A 136 18.81 7.47 24.39
C ALA A 136 19.15 6.54 23.23
N ALA A 137 19.98 7.02 22.32
CA ALA A 137 20.51 6.16 21.30
C ALA A 137 21.23 5.02 21.98
N PRO A 138 21.04 3.79 21.49
CA PRO A 138 21.89 2.72 21.96
C PRO A 138 23.33 3.11 21.67
N ALA A 139 24.20 2.92 22.66
CA ALA A 139 25.63 3.01 22.44
C ALA A 139 25.99 2.18 21.22
N VAL A 140 26.99 2.61 20.50
CA VAL A 140 27.47 1.96 19.27
C VAL A 140 27.51 0.45 19.43
N GLY A 141 26.86 -0.26 18.50
CA GLY A 141 26.79 -1.71 18.50
C GLY A 141 25.55 -2.31 19.15
N ARG A 142 24.64 -1.52 19.72
CA ARG A 142 23.29 -2.02 20.03
C ARG A 142 22.42 -1.95 18.78
N THR A 143 21.75 -3.05 18.48
CA THR A 143 20.68 -3.06 17.49
C THR A 143 19.63 -2.02 17.86
N TRP A 144 19.31 -1.13 16.93
CA TRP A 144 18.19 -0.22 17.07
C TRP A 144 16.95 -1.05 17.34
N SER A 145 16.19 -0.69 18.36
CA SER A 145 14.90 -1.31 18.58
C SER A 145 14.09 -1.24 17.28
N LEU A 146 13.61 -2.38 16.80
CA LEU A 146 12.72 -2.44 15.65
C LEU A 146 11.51 -1.53 15.83
N THR A 147 11.07 -1.36 17.08
CA THR A 147 9.98 -0.44 17.44
C THR A 147 10.23 0.99 16.98
N ARG A 148 11.46 1.49 17.07
CA ARG A 148 11.80 2.83 16.56
C ARG A 148 11.75 2.92 15.04
N GLY A 149 12.18 1.88 14.35
CA GLY A 149 12.12 1.82 12.90
C GLY A 149 10.68 1.68 12.40
N GLU A 150 9.92 0.76 12.97
CA GLU A 150 8.56 0.44 12.55
C GLU A 150 7.51 1.45 13.05
N GLY A 151 7.77 2.22 14.11
CA GLY A 151 6.77 3.04 14.75
C GLY A 151 5.68 2.26 15.47
N ALA A 152 5.99 1.03 15.90
CA ALA A 152 5.10 0.16 16.63
C ALA A 152 5.65 -0.18 18.01
N ILE A 153 4.80 -0.29 19.00
CA ILE A 153 5.13 -0.76 20.35
C ILE A 153 4.39 -2.07 20.59
N ILE A 154 5.12 -3.12 20.96
CA ILE A 154 4.54 -4.43 21.25
C ILE A 154 4.26 -4.50 22.74
N ALA A 155 3.02 -4.27 23.14
CA ALA A 155 2.57 -4.30 24.52
C ALA A 155 1.16 -4.89 24.62
N PRO A 156 0.85 -5.64 25.68
CA PRO A 156 -0.50 -6.20 25.90
C PRO A 156 -1.49 -5.17 26.45
N GLN A 157 -1.03 -4.02 26.92
CA GLN A 157 -1.89 -2.97 27.51
C GLN A 157 -2.70 -2.26 26.42
N ARG A 158 -3.92 -1.85 26.78
CA ARG A 158 -4.74 -1.01 25.91
C ARG A 158 -4.09 0.37 25.79
N MET A 159 -4.07 0.91 24.58
CA MET A 159 -3.45 2.20 24.32
C MET A 159 -4.16 3.35 25.07
N VAL A 160 -5.49 3.25 25.27
CA VAL A 160 -6.26 4.23 26.02
C VAL A 160 -5.83 4.34 27.49
N ASP A 161 -5.29 3.25 28.07
CA ASP A 161 -4.83 3.22 29.46
C ASP A 161 -3.36 3.66 29.61
N SER A 162 -2.68 4.00 28.51
CA SER A 162 -1.29 4.47 28.52
C SER A 162 -1.18 5.90 29.07
N PHE A 163 -0.01 6.30 29.58
CA PHE A 163 0.29 7.69 29.92
C PHE A 163 0.72 8.52 28.71
N LEU A 164 0.90 7.91 27.54
CA LEU A 164 1.31 8.59 26.33
C LEU A 164 0.21 9.51 25.82
N ASP A 165 0.59 10.66 25.28
CA ASP A 165 -0.30 11.55 24.56
C ASP A 165 -0.47 11.05 23.10
N LEU A 166 -1.49 10.21 22.90
CA LEU A 166 -1.80 9.59 21.62
C LEU A 166 -2.94 10.35 20.94
N GLU A 167 -2.78 10.71 19.68
CA GLU A 167 -3.85 11.30 18.89
C GLU A 167 -5.07 10.34 18.80
N GLY A 168 -6.26 10.85 19.14
CA GLY A 168 -7.50 10.04 19.16
C GLY A 168 -7.51 8.94 20.21
N LYS A 169 -6.85 9.14 21.34
CA LYS A 169 -6.62 8.18 22.41
C LYS A 169 -7.91 7.48 22.91
N GLU A 170 -9.01 8.21 22.99
CA GLU A 170 -10.30 7.68 23.48
C GLU A 170 -10.81 6.53 22.59
N SER A 171 -10.47 6.52 21.33
CA SER A 171 -10.86 5.46 20.39
C SER A 171 -9.95 4.23 20.45
N LEU A 172 -8.84 4.28 21.21
CA LEU A 172 -7.80 3.27 21.25
C LEU A 172 -8.01 2.24 22.36
N ALA A 173 -9.20 1.63 22.42
CA ALA A 173 -9.54 0.64 23.45
C ALA A 173 -8.81 -0.72 23.28
N ALA A 174 -8.16 -0.96 22.13
CA ALA A 174 -7.37 -2.16 21.85
C ALA A 174 -5.90 -1.96 22.25
N PRO A 175 -5.15 -3.04 22.50
CA PRO A 175 -3.70 -3.02 22.56
C PRO A 175 -3.07 -2.55 21.25
N TRP A 176 -1.76 -2.33 21.27
CA TRP A 176 -0.95 -1.88 20.13
C TRP A 176 -0.98 -2.83 18.93
N ASP A 177 -1.14 -4.13 19.18
CA ASP A 177 -1.19 -5.17 18.18
C ASP A 177 -2.26 -6.21 18.56
N VAL A 178 -3.02 -6.67 17.59
CA VAL A 178 -4.08 -7.65 17.82
C VAL A 178 -3.57 -9.01 18.32
N HIS A 179 -2.36 -9.41 17.88
CA HIS A 179 -1.74 -10.65 18.31
C HIS A 179 -1.25 -10.53 19.75
N ALA A 180 -0.68 -9.38 20.15
CA ALA A 180 -0.37 -9.08 21.53
C ALA A 180 -1.64 -9.09 22.41
N ALA A 181 -2.76 -8.54 21.91
CA ALA A 181 -4.06 -8.61 22.59
C ALA A 181 -4.57 -10.04 22.78
N LYS A 182 -4.18 -10.96 21.91
CA LYS A 182 -4.53 -12.38 21.96
C LYS A 182 -3.48 -13.23 22.68
N LEU A 183 -2.48 -12.59 23.29
CA LEU A 183 -1.36 -13.24 24.00
C LEU A 183 -0.57 -14.20 23.09
N VAL A 184 -0.44 -13.86 21.82
CA VAL A 184 0.41 -14.59 20.88
C VAL A 184 1.85 -14.13 21.11
N ASP A 185 2.71 -15.03 21.55
CA ASP A 185 4.12 -14.74 21.81
C ASP A 185 4.90 -14.49 20.50
N CYS A 186 6.00 -13.72 20.60
CA CYS A 186 6.92 -13.44 19.49
C CYS A 186 7.37 -14.71 18.77
N VAL A 187 7.67 -15.77 19.55
CA VAL A 187 8.06 -17.08 19.02
C VAL A 187 6.96 -17.82 18.26
N ALA A 188 5.74 -17.29 18.25
CA ALA A 188 4.70 -17.82 17.39
C ALA A 188 4.93 -17.43 15.92
N CYS A 189 5.53 -16.29 15.67
CA CYS A 189 5.90 -15.82 14.33
C CYS A 189 7.40 -15.94 14.07
N HIS A 190 8.25 -15.67 15.08
CA HIS A 190 9.71 -15.78 14.98
C HIS A 190 10.18 -17.04 15.72
N TYR A 191 10.45 -18.09 15.00
CA TYR A 191 10.81 -19.39 15.61
C TYR A 191 12.09 -19.97 15.02
N ALA A 192 12.79 -20.76 15.82
CA ALA A 192 13.98 -21.46 15.34
C ALA A 192 13.63 -22.45 14.23
N ARG A 193 14.35 -22.40 13.11
CA ARG A 193 14.06 -23.22 11.90
C ARG A 193 14.02 -24.72 12.17
N ASN A 194 14.84 -25.21 13.08
CA ASN A 194 14.88 -26.62 13.43
C ASN A 194 14.08 -26.96 14.69
N SER A 195 13.22 -26.06 15.16
CA SER A 195 12.39 -26.35 16.34
C SER A 195 11.47 -27.54 16.10
N PRO A 196 11.56 -28.61 16.89
CA PRO A 196 10.69 -29.76 16.73
C PRO A 196 9.23 -29.48 17.10
N ALA A 197 8.97 -28.38 17.82
CA ALA A 197 7.63 -27.92 18.15
C ALA A 197 6.95 -27.15 17.00
N ARG A 198 7.70 -26.81 15.97
CA ARG A 198 7.24 -26.08 14.80
C ARG A 198 7.40 -26.95 13.58
N THR A 199 6.35 -27.04 12.85
CA THR A 199 6.30 -27.76 11.58
C THR A 199 5.84 -26.81 10.51
N ASP A 200 6.38 -26.96 9.33
CA ASP A 200 5.96 -26.17 8.16
C ASP A 200 4.47 -26.39 7.93
N GLY A 201 3.70 -25.57 8.54
CA GLY A 201 2.25 -25.48 8.42
C GLY A 201 1.54 -26.81 8.31
N LYS A 202 0.90 -27.51 8.79
CA LYS A 202 -0.01 -28.65 8.59
C LYS A 202 0.58 -30.05 8.59
N GLN A 203 1.89 -30.23 8.54
CA GLN A 203 2.47 -31.56 8.66
C GLN A 203 3.43 -31.64 9.83
N GLY A 204 3.30 -32.67 10.60
CA GLY A 204 3.97 -32.87 11.86
C GLY A 204 5.51 -32.72 11.79
N SER A 205 6.09 -32.40 12.93
CA SER A 205 7.50 -32.17 13.16
C SER A 205 8.45 -33.22 12.55
N LEU A 206 7.96 -34.45 12.39
CA LEU A 206 8.75 -35.55 11.83
C LEU A 206 9.21 -35.29 10.39
N ARG A 207 8.40 -34.66 9.56
CA ARG A 207 8.81 -34.34 8.18
C ARG A 207 9.89 -33.27 8.14
N TYR A 208 9.78 -32.27 9.00
CA TYR A 208 10.81 -31.24 9.12
C TYR A 208 12.13 -31.85 9.61
N LEU A 209 12.11 -32.64 10.65
CA LEU A 209 13.28 -33.31 11.18
C LEU A 209 13.92 -34.30 10.17
N THR A 210 13.09 -34.99 9.39
CA THR A 210 13.59 -35.92 8.34
C THR A 210 14.15 -35.18 7.12
N ALA A 211 13.64 -33.98 6.82
CA ALA A 211 14.13 -33.12 5.75
C ALA A 211 15.31 -32.21 6.16
N ASP A 212 15.58 -32.10 7.45
CA ASP A 212 16.71 -31.31 7.94
C ASP A 212 18.04 -31.96 7.52
N PRO A 213 18.89 -31.26 6.75
CA PRO A 213 20.18 -31.79 6.32
C PRO A 213 21.12 -32.08 7.50
N ARG A 214 20.86 -31.52 8.66
CA ARG A 214 21.62 -31.79 9.89
C ARG A 214 21.29 -33.15 10.51
N ARG A 215 20.13 -33.71 10.15
CA ARG A 215 19.64 -35.01 10.63
C ARG A 215 19.68 -35.14 12.17
N GLN A 216 19.29 -34.08 12.85
CA GLN A 216 19.29 -34.05 14.30
C GLN A 216 18.08 -34.81 14.87
N THR A 217 18.33 -35.61 15.87
CA THR A 217 17.28 -36.16 16.74
C THR A 217 16.81 -35.07 17.72
N GLN A 218 15.68 -35.30 18.38
CA GLN A 218 15.17 -34.37 19.39
C GLN A 218 16.21 -34.18 20.54
N ALA A 219 16.92 -35.23 20.92
CA ALA A 219 17.96 -35.13 21.95
C ALA A 219 19.13 -34.25 21.46
N GLU A 220 19.59 -34.47 20.23
CA GLU A 220 20.64 -33.64 19.63
C GLU A 220 20.20 -32.19 19.48
N PHE A 221 18.93 -31.91 19.14
CA PHE A 221 18.40 -30.55 19.09
C PHE A 221 18.46 -29.87 20.48
N LEU A 222 18.13 -30.57 21.54
CA LEU A 222 18.19 -30.00 22.90
C LEU A 222 19.62 -29.65 23.33
N VAL A 223 20.61 -30.38 22.84
CA VAL A 223 22.03 -30.11 23.09
C VAL A 223 22.58 -29.04 22.14
N ARG A 224 22.16 -29.07 20.86
CA ARG A 224 22.64 -28.21 19.78
C ARG A 224 21.47 -27.44 19.12
N PRO A 225 20.71 -26.59 19.84
CA PRO A 225 19.59 -25.85 19.26
C PRO A 225 20.12 -24.83 18.24
N ASP A 226 19.46 -24.79 17.10
CA ASP A 226 19.70 -23.79 16.05
C ASP A 226 18.74 -22.60 16.23
N HIS A 227 19.30 -21.43 16.45
CA HIS A 227 18.55 -20.20 16.69
C HIS A 227 18.44 -19.32 15.44
N ARG A 228 18.68 -19.87 14.25
CA ARG A 228 18.30 -19.19 13.00
C ARG A 228 16.80 -19.10 12.91
N LEU A 229 16.31 -17.88 12.81
CA LEU A 229 14.88 -17.62 12.85
C LEU A 229 14.23 -17.83 11.49
N ALA A 230 13.04 -18.38 11.51
CA ALA A 230 12.08 -18.29 10.43
C ALA A 230 10.97 -17.31 10.80
N GLU A 231 10.39 -16.68 9.81
CA GLU A 231 9.23 -15.81 9.99
C GLU A 231 7.98 -16.52 9.48
N GLN A 232 6.94 -16.54 10.33
CA GLN A 232 5.63 -17.06 9.93
C GLN A 232 4.90 -16.03 9.08
N ASP A 233 4.55 -16.38 7.85
CA ASP A 233 3.66 -15.57 7.03
C ASP A 233 2.23 -15.59 7.60
N CYS A 234 1.51 -14.49 7.42
CA CYS A 234 0.10 -14.33 7.80
C CYS A 234 -0.78 -15.46 7.26
N ARG A 235 -0.51 -15.93 6.04
CA ARG A 235 -1.24 -17.01 5.36
C ARG A 235 -1.04 -18.39 6.00
N GLY A 236 -0.01 -18.54 6.80
CA GLY A 236 0.20 -19.78 7.56
C GLY A 236 -0.85 -20.01 8.64
N CYS A 237 -1.50 -18.94 9.12
CA CYS A 237 -2.56 -19.01 10.13
C CYS A 237 -3.92 -18.52 9.62
N HIS A 238 -3.96 -17.62 8.63
CA HIS A 238 -5.16 -16.99 8.11
C HIS A 238 -5.49 -17.44 6.68
N ASP A 239 -6.79 -17.62 6.38
CA ASP A 239 -7.28 -17.75 5.01
C ASP A 239 -7.71 -16.37 4.48
N PRO A 240 -6.86 -15.68 3.70
CA PRO A 240 -7.15 -14.32 3.27
C PRO A 240 -8.32 -14.24 2.29
N LEU A 241 -8.53 -15.23 1.43
CA LEU A 241 -9.61 -15.19 0.45
C LEU A 241 -10.98 -15.33 1.10
N LYS A 242 -11.09 -16.20 2.11
CA LYS A 242 -12.32 -16.38 2.88
C LYS A 242 -12.64 -15.13 3.71
N ALA A 243 -11.65 -14.59 4.40
CA ALA A 243 -11.82 -13.44 5.29
C ALA A 243 -12.19 -12.15 4.52
N HIS A 244 -11.81 -12.02 3.25
CA HIS A 244 -11.99 -10.81 2.43
C HIS A 244 -13.02 -10.99 1.31
N ALA A 245 -14.07 -11.80 1.52
CA ALA A 245 -15.13 -12.02 0.53
C ALA A 245 -15.84 -10.73 0.07
N PHE A 246 -15.80 -9.67 0.88
CA PHE A 246 -16.38 -8.36 0.58
C PHE A 246 -15.55 -7.53 -0.41
N LEU A 247 -14.26 -7.86 -0.61
CA LEU A 247 -13.33 -7.07 -1.42
C LEU A 247 -13.49 -7.41 -2.91
N PRO A 248 -13.80 -6.43 -3.79
CA PRO A 248 -13.76 -6.64 -5.23
C PRO A 248 -12.37 -7.07 -5.68
N TYR A 249 -12.30 -8.01 -6.62
CA TYR A 249 -11.02 -8.54 -7.14
C TYR A 249 -10.03 -8.92 -6.03
N ARG A 250 -10.54 -9.56 -4.97
CA ARG A 250 -9.77 -9.94 -3.77
C ARG A 250 -8.52 -10.75 -4.12
N GLU A 251 -8.59 -11.61 -5.12
CA GLU A 251 -7.49 -12.43 -5.59
C GLU A 251 -6.31 -11.53 -6.02
N ARG A 252 -6.61 -10.48 -6.78
CA ARG A 252 -5.58 -9.53 -7.23
C ARG A 252 -5.02 -8.71 -6.08
N HIS A 253 -5.85 -8.22 -5.16
CA HIS A 253 -5.37 -7.51 -3.98
C HIS A 253 -4.42 -8.39 -3.14
N MET A 254 -4.81 -9.68 -2.92
CA MET A 254 -3.97 -10.61 -2.15
C MET A 254 -2.68 -11.01 -2.87
N GLU A 255 -2.63 -10.91 -4.19
CA GLU A 255 -1.42 -11.15 -4.98
C GLU A 255 -0.44 -9.98 -4.90
N VAL A 256 -0.93 -8.75 -5.01
CA VAL A 256 -0.08 -7.55 -5.20
C VAL A 256 0.17 -6.74 -3.93
N LEU A 257 -0.62 -6.95 -2.87
CA LEU A 257 -0.51 -6.23 -1.60
C LEU A 257 -0.07 -7.17 -0.48
N SER A 258 0.83 -6.67 0.37
CA SER A 258 1.06 -7.25 1.68
C SER A 258 -0.16 -7.03 2.59
N CYS A 259 -0.45 -8.00 3.46
CA CYS A 259 -1.54 -7.89 4.43
C CYS A 259 -1.42 -6.64 5.32
N THR A 260 -0.18 -6.24 5.59
CA THR A 260 0.16 -5.10 6.42
C THR A 260 -0.20 -3.75 5.80
N VAL A 261 -0.43 -3.66 4.48
CA VAL A 261 -0.92 -2.41 3.82
C VAL A 261 -2.23 -1.93 4.44
N CYS A 262 -3.14 -2.86 4.71
CA CYS A 262 -4.43 -2.57 5.32
C CYS A 262 -4.41 -2.73 6.85
N HIS A 263 -3.70 -3.74 7.36
CA HIS A 263 -3.73 -4.11 8.76
C HIS A 263 -2.68 -3.41 9.63
N ALA A 264 -1.63 -2.83 9.06
CA ALA A 264 -0.66 -1.96 9.73
C ALA A 264 -0.64 -0.56 9.12
N SER A 265 -1.82 -0.02 8.83
CA SER A 265 -1.98 1.26 8.10
C SER A 265 -1.63 2.50 8.92
N GLY A 266 -1.56 2.39 10.23
CA GLY A 266 -1.28 3.50 11.13
C GLY A 266 -0.81 3.01 12.50
N PRO A 267 0.37 2.36 12.59
CA PRO A 267 0.90 1.94 13.88
C PRO A 267 1.15 3.15 14.78
N MET A 268 0.89 2.96 16.09
CA MET A 268 1.04 3.98 17.12
C MET A 268 2.32 3.73 17.89
N GLY A 269 3.31 4.58 17.67
CA GLY A 269 4.58 4.55 18.37
C GLY A 269 5.57 5.50 17.69
N PRO A 270 6.61 5.97 18.38
CA PRO A 270 7.59 6.87 17.79
C PRO A 270 8.35 6.19 16.65
N ALA A 271 8.17 6.66 15.42
CA ALA A 271 8.86 6.17 14.23
C ALA A 271 10.01 7.09 13.86
N ALA A 272 11.23 6.56 13.87
CA ALA A 272 12.40 7.34 13.50
C ALA A 272 12.29 7.81 12.04
N GLU A 273 12.51 9.09 11.80
CA GLU A 273 12.73 9.68 10.48
C GLU A 273 14.21 9.69 10.16
N MET A 274 14.98 10.20 11.11
CA MET A 274 16.40 10.37 10.94
C MET A 274 17.14 10.02 12.22
N VAL A 275 18.28 9.37 12.05
CA VAL A 275 19.22 9.06 13.11
C VAL A 275 20.57 9.67 12.74
N ASP A 276 20.90 10.74 13.42
CA ASP A 276 22.14 11.47 13.17
C ASP A 276 23.20 11.13 14.23
N ALA A 277 24.08 10.19 13.89
CA ALA A 277 25.23 9.84 14.70
C ALA A 277 26.46 10.71 14.38
N THR A 278 26.30 11.76 13.59
CA THR A 278 27.35 12.79 13.42
C THR A 278 27.35 13.81 14.53
N SER A 279 26.24 13.90 15.27
CA SER A 279 26.05 14.75 16.45
C SER A 279 25.78 13.90 17.69
N VAL A 280 26.05 14.48 18.86
CA VAL A 280 25.90 13.81 20.15
C VAL A 280 25.07 14.69 21.07
N THR A 281 23.98 14.14 21.59
CA THR A 281 23.11 14.83 22.57
C THR A 281 23.79 14.93 23.94
N ALA A 282 23.32 15.80 24.81
CA ALA A 282 23.79 15.90 26.19
C ALA A 282 23.67 14.57 26.98
N ALA A 283 22.75 13.68 26.58
CA ALA A 283 22.63 12.33 27.15
C ALA A 283 23.66 11.34 26.61
N GLY A 284 24.57 11.76 25.73
CA GLY A 284 25.64 10.93 25.19
C GLY A 284 25.22 9.99 24.05
N GLY A 285 24.04 10.22 23.45
CA GLY A 285 23.55 9.45 22.31
C GLY A 285 23.45 10.29 21.02
N PRO A 286 23.22 9.65 19.83
CA PRO A 286 22.97 10.38 18.59
C PRO A 286 21.64 11.14 18.64
N SER A 287 21.53 12.16 17.80
CA SER A 287 20.26 12.87 17.62
C SER A 287 19.26 12.00 16.85
N VAL A 288 18.00 11.92 17.31
CA VAL A 288 16.93 11.16 16.65
C VAL A 288 15.75 12.09 16.40
N THR A 289 15.36 12.20 15.14
CA THR A 289 14.13 12.86 14.72
C THR A 289 13.05 11.81 14.47
N TYR A 290 11.84 12.06 14.96
CA TYR A 290 10.71 11.17 14.80
C TYR A 290 9.69 11.76 13.82
N ARG A 291 9.17 10.93 12.95
CA ARG A 291 8.28 11.32 11.85
C ARG A 291 6.87 11.69 12.32
N ASN A 292 6.38 11.00 13.33
CA ASN A 292 5.00 11.08 13.79
C ASN A 292 4.86 11.57 15.24
N VAL A 293 5.85 12.32 15.71
CA VAL A 293 5.88 12.87 17.06
C VAL A 293 5.97 14.38 17.00
N ASP A 294 4.95 15.05 17.49
CA ASP A 294 4.94 16.51 17.64
C ASP A 294 5.48 16.88 19.01
N ARG A 295 6.62 17.51 19.03
CA ARG A 295 7.30 17.97 20.24
C ARG A 295 7.24 19.48 20.37
N ARG A 296 6.97 19.96 21.58
CA ARG A 296 7.25 21.33 22.00
C ARG A 296 8.56 21.36 22.79
N ASP A 297 9.12 22.54 22.97
CA ASP A 297 10.33 22.69 23.78
C ASP A 297 10.12 22.16 25.20
N GLY A 298 11.02 21.29 25.62
CA GLY A 298 10.95 20.60 26.92
C GLY A 298 10.14 19.29 26.93
N ASP A 299 9.48 18.91 25.83
CA ASP A 299 8.76 17.64 25.79
C ASP A 299 9.70 16.44 25.73
N THR A 300 9.35 15.40 26.49
CA THR A 300 9.85 14.05 26.32
C THR A 300 8.96 13.27 25.34
N LEU A 301 9.33 12.04 24.96
CA LEU A 301 8.43 11.18 24.17
C LEU A 301 7.14 10.81 24.91
N ASN A 302 7.12 10.89 26.23
CA ASN A 302 5.93 10.59 27.04
C ASN A 302 4.95 11.76 27.07
N THR A 303 5.41 13.00 26.85
CA THR A 303 4.58 14.21 26.89
C THR A 303 4.28 14.76 25.50
N ALA A 304 5.08 14.38 24.50
CA ALA A 304 4.86 14.77 23.12
C ALA A 304 3.66 14.02 22.50
N THR A 305 2.93 14.69 21.61
CA THR A 305 1.80 14.06 20.90
C THR A 305 2.29 13.07 19.86
N ILE A 306 1.90 11.81 20.00
CA ILE A 306 2.23 10.73 19.04
C ILE A 306 1.03 10.53 18.12
N ARG A 307 1.25 10.72 16.82
CA ARG A 307 0.26 10.47 15.77
C ARG A 307 0.38 9.06 15.20
N PRO A 308 -0.67 8.54 14.54
CA PRO A 308 -0.53 7.32 13.76
C PRO A 308 0.55 7.49 12.70
N LEU A 309 1.49 6.55 12.62
CA LEU A 309 2.49 6.57 11.56
C LEU A 309 1.80 6.38 10.20
N ARG A 310 2.09 7.26 9.25
CA ARG A 310 1.69 7.12 7.86
C ARG A 310 2.84 6.49 7.07
N PRO A 311 2.82 5.15 6.87
CA PRO A 311 3.95 4.46 6.25
C PRO A 311 4.03 4.74 4.74
N LEU A 312 5.24 4.68 4.21
CA LEU A 312 5.48 4.68 2.79
C LEU A 312 5.09 3.31 2.19
N LEU A 313 4.29 3.32 1.13
CA LEU A 313 3.90 2.11 0.41
C LEU A 313 4.83 1.92 -0.79
N ILE A 314 5.66 0.88 -0.80
CA ILE A 314 6.62 0.60 -1.87
C ILE A 314 6.61 -0.88 -2.26
N GLU A 315 7.09 -1.17 -3.46
CA GLU A 315 7.31 -2.55 -3.88
C GLU A 315 8.49 -3.18 -3.13
N ARG A 316 8.24 -4.34 -2.57
CA ARG A 316 9.21 -5.12 -1.83
C ARG A 316 9.09 -6.60 -2.15
N VAL A 317 10.21 -7.32 -2.15
CA VAL A 317 10.21 -8.79 -2.17
C VAL A 317 10.01 -9.29 -0.75
N GLU A 318 8.92 -10.01 -0.51
CA GLU A 318 8.60 -10.60 0.79
C GLU A 318 9.34 -11.92 1.05
N SER A 319 9.13 -12.52 2.21
CA SER A 319 9.81 -13.75 2.64
C SER A 319 9.52 -14.95 1.73
N ASP A 320 8.36 -14.96 1.08
CA ASP A 320 7.95 -15.98 0.09
C ASP A 320 8.57 -15.76 -1.31
N GLY A 321 9.41 -14.74 -1.48
CA GLY A 321 10.03 -14.37 -2.75
C GLY A 321 9.12 -13.62 -3.72
N VAL A 322 7.87 -13.35 -3.35
CA VAL A 322 6.91 -12.62 -4.18
C VAL A 322 7.04 -11.11 -3.96
N ARG A 323 7.01 -10.37 -5.05
CA ARG A 323 7.02 -8.91 -5.00
C ARG A 323 5.62 -8.37 -4.75
N ARG A 324 5.47 -7.61 -3.65
CA ARG A 324 4.21 -6.94 -3.26
C ARG A 324 4.46 -5.51 -2.85
N VAL A 325 3.43 -4.69 -2.93
CA VAL A 325 3.42 -3.39 -2.25
C VAL A 325 3.27 -3.65 -0.76
N ALA A 326 4.19 -3.11 0.02
CA ALA A 326 4.24 -3.27 1.47
C ALA A 326 4.52 -1.93 2.15
N PRO A 327 4.01 -1.72 3.38
CA PRO A 327 4.31 -0.53 4.14
C PRO A 327 5.72 -0.61 4.72
N VAL A 328 6.46 0.48 4.59
CA VAL A 328 7.78 0.65 5.19
C VAL A 328 7.91 2.01 5.85
N ASN A 329 8.81 2.11 6.81
CA ASN A 329 9.35 3.37 7.27
C ASN A 329 10.79 3.51 6.75
N LEU A 330 11.08 4.58 6.02
CA LEU A 330 12.45 4.91 5.62
C LEU A 330 13.09 5.74 6.73
N VAL A 331 14.27 5.30 7.16
CA VAL A 331 15.07 5.98 8.17
C VAL A 331 16.40 6.39 7.57
N SER A 332 16.67 7.68 7.56
CA SER A 332 17.98 8.23 7.16
C SER A 332 18.96 8.11 8.31
N ARG A 333 20.05 7.38 8.10
CA ARG A 333 21.11 7.21 9.11
C ARG A 333 22.39 7.90 8.67
N TYR A 334 22.87 8.78 9.50
CA TYR A 334 24.11 9.50 9.26
C TYR A 334 25.19 9.12 10.24
N ARG A 335 26.44 8.99 9.74
CA ARG A 335 27.61 8.66 10.53
C ARG A 335 28.88 9.27 9.95
N TRP A 336 29.90 9.36 10.75
CA TRP A 336 31.24 9.70 10.29
C TRP A 336 31.95 8.45 9.76
N VAL A 337 32.69 8.62 8.68
CA VAL A 337 33.58 7.62 8.10
C VAL A 337 34.95 8.23 7.85
N SER A 338 36.00 7.43 7.89
CA SER A 338 37.29 7.82 7.34
C SER A 338 37.27 7.61 5.83
N ARG A 339 37.59 8.65 5.04
CA ARG A 339 37.66 8.49 3.57
C ARG A 339 38.86 7.66 3.13
N THR A 340 39.90 7.57 3.97
CA THR A 340 41.14 6.87 3.62
C THR A 340 40.93 5.37 3.45
N ASP A 341 40.10 4.76 4.30
CA ASP A 341 39.86 3.33 4.30
C ASP A 341 38.37 2.96 4.23
N GLY A 342 37.49 3.95 4.24
CA GLY A 342 36.02 3.76 4.23
C GLY A 342 35.47 3.21 5.56
N ALA A 343 36.28 3.13 6.61
CA ALA A 343 35.86 2.59 7.90
C ALA A 343 34.93 3.54 8.65
N ASP A 344 33.96 2.97 9.35
CA ASP A 344 33.09 3.72 10.24
C ASP A 344 33.89 4.27 11.43
N VAL A 345 33.74 5.56 11.73
CA VAL A 345 34.29 6.16 12.96
C VAL A 345 33.48 5.64 14.15
N PRO A 346 34.11 4.97 15.13
CA PRO A 346 33.41 4.51 16.32
C PRO A 346 32.70 5.68 17.03
N PHE A 347 31.45 5.44 17.43
CA PHE A 347 30.64 6.50 18.04
C PHE A 347 31.24 7.04 19.35
N GLU A 348 32.00 6.23 20.06
CA GLU A 348 32.75 6.66 21.25
C GLU A 348 33.78 7.75 20.91
N ILE A 349 34.39 7.69 19.72
CA ILE A 349 35.30 8.75 19.25
C ILE A 349 34.51 9.99 18.89
N VAL A 350 33.35 9.81 18.21
CA VAL A 350 32.44 10.94 17.93
C VAL A 350 31.97 11.57 19.23
N ALA A 351 31.58 10.78 20.23
CA ALA A 351 31.18 11.28 21.54
C ALA A 351 32.29 12.10 22.22
N ARG A 352 33.55 11.68 22.12
CA ARG A 352 34.70 12.44 22.64
C ARG A 352 34.95 13.74 21.86
N ALA A 353 34.58 13.82 20.59
CA ALA A 353 34.68 15.06 19.85
C ALA A 353 33.61 16.10 20.29
N TRP A 354 32.48 15.65 20.85
CA TRP A 354 31.39 16.50 21.30
C TRP A 354 31.41 16.78 22.80
N LEU A 355 31.78 15.79 23.63
CA LEU A 355 31.59 15.80 25.06
C LEU A 355 32.91 15.82 25.83
N GLU A 356 32.91 16.51 26.95
CA GLU A 356 33.96 16.52 27.95
C GLU A 356 33.32 16.51 29.35
N GLY A 357 33.78 15.61 30.24
CA GLY A 357 33.24 15.51 31.60
C GLY A 357 31.75 15.18 31.69
N GLY A 358 31.15 14.58 30.63
CA GLY A 358 29.73 14.24 30.59
C GLY A 358 28.78 15.35 30.11
N ALA A 359 29.32 16.50 29.66
CA ALA A 359 28.58 17.60 29.05
C ALA A 359 29.21 17.97 27.70
N HIS A 360 28.55 18.81 26.90
CA HIS A 360 29.17 19.36 25.69
C HIS A 360 30.44 20.13 26.03
N ALA A 361 31.50 19.87 25.27
CA ALA A 361 32.79 20.57 25.47
C ALA A 361 32.63 22.07 25.31
N PRO A 362 33.32 22.91 26.11
CA PRO A 362 33.19 24.36 26.03
C PRO A 362 33.40 24.94 24.62
N GLU A 363 34.33 24.35 23.85
CA GLU A 363 34.59 24.80 22.47
C GLU A 363 33.41 24.46 21.53
N VAL A 364 32.70 23.36 21.78
CA VAL A 364 31.51 22.99 21.02
C VAL A 364 30.37 23.96 21.34
N VAL A 365 30.16 24.27 22.61
CA VAL A 365 29.19 25.28 23.06
C VAL A 365 29.49 26.62 22.41
N ASN A 366 30.73 27.11 22.54
CA ASN A 366 31.11 28.41 21.96
C ASN A 366 30.94 28.48 20.42
N ALA A 367 31.08 27.35 19.73
CA ALA A 367 30.99 27.33 18.27
C ALA A 367 29.56 27.14 17.75
N LEU A 368 28.69 26.43 18.47
CA LEU A 368 27.40 25.96 17.96
C LEU A 368 26.19 26.55 18.69
N ASP A 369 26.34 27.07 19.92
CA ASP A 369 25.29 27.71 20.70
C ASP A 369 24.93 29.08 20.08
N ALA A 370 23.91 29.08 19.24
CA ALA A 370 23.50 30.25 18.48
C ALA A 370 22.65 31.22 19.33
N ASP A 371 21.86 30.73 20.26
CA ASP A 371 20.99 31.52 21.12
C ASP A 371 21.69 31.96 22.43
N ARG A 372 22.90 31.46 22.66
CA ARG A 372 23.76 31.76 23.81
C ARG A 372 23.14 31.38 25.15
N ASN A 373 22.37 30.30 25.18
CA ASN A 373 21.78 29.78 26.41
C ASN A 373 22.72 28.88 27.22
N GLY A 374 23.93 28.60 26.72
CA GLY A 374 24.94 27.78 27.35
C GLY A 374 24.70 26.26 27.15
N ARG A 375 23.80 25.88 26.24
CA ARG A 375 23.48 24.48 25.92
C ARG A 375 23.47 24.31 24.42
N ILE A 376 23.64 23.06 23.97
CA ILE A 376 23.48 22.69 22.59
C ILE A 376 22.28 21.78 22.49
N ASP A 377 21.24 22.21 21.84
CA ASP A 377 19.99 21.44 21.66
C ASP A 377 19.32 21.71 20.29
N GLY A 378 18.25 21.00 20.02
CA GLY A 378 17.39 21.22 18.85
C GLY A 378 18.15 21.41 17.53
N ALA A 379 18.07 22.58 16.95
CA ALA A 379 18.68 22.92 15.66
C ALA A 379 20.21 23.09 15.75
N GLU A 380 20.75 23.37 16.92
CA GLU A 380 22.18 23.58 17.13
C GLU A 380 22.98 22.27 17.06
N LEU A 381 22.34 21.14 17.43
CA LEU A 381 22.89 19.81 17.23
C LEU A 381 23.04 19.42 15.76
N ARG A 382 22.36 20.13 14.85
CA ARG A 382 22.37 19.77 13.41
C ARG A 382 23.64 20.29 12.74
N LEU A 383 24.41 19.39 12.14
CA LEU A 383 25.53 19.75 11.29
C LEU A 383 25.05 20.09 9.86
N ASP A 384 24.09 20.98 9.76
CA ASP A 384 23.38 21.36 8.53
C ASP A 384 24.14 22.37 7.65
N THR A 385 25.27 22.87 8.12
CA THR A 385 26.15 23.74 7.34
C THR A 385 27.54 23.15 7.20
N PRO A 386 28.26 23.45 6.09
CA PRO A 386 29.65 23.02 5.93
C PRO A 386 30.57 23.45 7.07
N GLN A 387 30.34 24.64 7.65
CA GLN A 387 31.15 25.18 8.74
C GLN A 387 31.01 24.36 10.01
N LYS A 388 29.77 24.01 10.40
CA LYS A 388 29.50 23.17 11.57
C LYS A 388 30.12 21.78 11.40
N ALA A 389 29.95 21.17 10.20
CA ALA A 389 30.52 19.86 9.90
C ALA A 389 32.03 19.87 9.94
N GLU A 390 32.70 20.89 9.36
CA GLU A 390 34.14 21.01 9.35
C GLU A 390 34.70 21.25 10.77
N PHE A 391 33.99 22.01 11.62
CA PHE A 391 34.38 22.21 13.01
C PHE A 391 34.49 20.87 13.74
N ILE A 392 33.49 19.99 13.65
CA ILE A 392 33.53 18.67 14.28
C ILE A 392 34.55 17.75 13.58
N ALA A 393 34.70 17.83 12.26
CA ALA A 393 35.73 17.10 11.52
C ALA A 393 37.14 17.44 12.00
N ALA A 394 37.41 18.70 12.29
CA ALA A 394 38.70 19.12 12.87
C ALA A 394 38.96 18.49 14.25
N ARG A 395 37.95 18.42 15.11
CA ARG A 395 38.04 17.75 16.41
C ARG A 395 38.25 16.22 16.27
N LEU A 396 37.59 15.58 15.28
CA LEU A 396 37.81 14.16 14.98
C LEU A 396 39.24 13.90 14.49
N ARG A 397 39.81 14.78 13.65
CA ARG A 397 41.23 14.68 13.25
C ARG A 397 42.17 14.81 14.43
N ALA A 398 41.90 15.69 15.37
CA ALA A 398 42.68 15.80 16.62
C ALA A 398 42.60 14.53 17.49
N LEU A 399 41.57 13.72 17.34
CA LEU A 399 41.40 12.42 17.96
C LEU A 399 41.96 11.24 17.14
N GLY A 400 42.63 11.53 16.02
CA GLY A 400 43.33 10.53 15.20
C GLY A 400 42.46 9.91 14.08
N VAL A 401 41.31 10.53 13.73
CA VAL A 401 40.53 10.10 12.58
C VAL A 401 41.09 10.73 11.29
N GLU A 402 41.51 9.88 10.37
CA GLU A 402 42.02 10.36 9.08
C GLU A 402 40.86 10.75 8.14
N ASP A 403 40.94 11.95 7.56
CA ASP A 403 39.98 12.51 6.59
C ASP A 403 38.50 12.18 6.92
N PRO A 404 37.95 12.65 8.05
CA PRO A 404 36.59 12.35 8.47
C PRO A 404 35.57 12.98 7.52
N ALA A 405 34.60 12.17 7.10
CA ALA A 405 33.52 12.57 6.22
C ALA A 405 32.16 12.07 6.73
N VAL A 406 31.10 12.80 6.41
CA VAL A 406 29.73 12.39 6.71
C VAL A 406 29.18 11.54 5.59
N VAL A 407 28.59 10.39 5.96
CA VAL A 407 27.89 9.51 5.02
C VAL A 407 26.49 9.24 5.55
N GLY A 408 25.50 9.36 4.69
CA GLY A 408 24.09 9.02 4.95
C GLY A 408 23.68 7.77 4.20
N ASN A 409 22.88 6.92 4.82
CA ASN A 409 22.23 5.76 4.22
C ASN A 409 20.73 5.80 4.50
N LEU A 410 19.93 5.23 3.60
CA LEU A 410 18.51 4.99 3.81
C LEU A 410 18.29 3.54 4.21
N ASP A 411 17.68 3.33 5.37
CA ASP A 411 17.25 2.01 5.81
C ASP A 411 15.74 1.89 5.65
N ALA A 412 15.28 0.84 4.98
CA ALA A 412 13.86 0.54 4.84
C ALA A 412 13.43 -0.47 5.91
N HIS A 413 12.68 0.00 6.89
CA HIS A 413 12.12 -0.84 7.96
C HIS A 413 10.72 -1.30 7.56
N PRO A 414 10.51 -2.61 7.28
CA PRO A 414 9.17 -3.13 7.00
C PRO A 414 8.29 -3.03 8.25
N LEU A 415 7.02 -2.67 8.03
CA LEU A 415 6.04 -2.66 9.10
C LEU A 415 5.35 -4.03 9.17
N ALA A 416 5.75 -4.81 10.16
CA ALA A 416 5.23 -6.15 10.41
C ALA A 416 4.42 -6.24 11.71
N HIS A 417 4.51 -5.24 12.57
CA HIS A 417 3.83 -5.13 13.86
C HIS A 417 2.83 -3.98 13.89
N GLY A 418 2.08 -3.86 14.97
CA GLY A 418 1.00 -2.89 15.08
C GLY A 418 -0.21 -3.31 14.26
N ILE A 419 -0.43 -4.61 14.12
CA ILE A 419 -1.52 -5.18 13.34
C ILE A 419 -2.86 -4.84 13.99
N SER A 420 -3.72 -4.20 13.20
CA SER A 420 -5.04 -3.75 13.64
C SER A 420 -6.11 -4.84 13.50
N THR A 421 -7.16 -4.73 14.32
CA THR A 421 -8.38 -5.52 14.17
C THR A 421 -9.10 -5.19 12.87
N ARG A 422 -10.05 -6.05 12.48
CA ARG A 422 -10.90 -5.85 11.29
C ARG A 422 -11.53 -4.46 11.23
N ASP A 423 -11.97 -3.92 12.35
CA ASP A 423 -12.71 -2.66 12.40
C ASP A 423 -11.81 -1.42 12.24
N ARG A 424 -10.52 -1.61 12.48
CA ARG A 424 -9.49 -0.57 12.37
C ARG A 424 -8.56 -0.76 11.15
N ALA A 425 -8.73 -1.85 10.42
CA ALA A 425 -8.02 -2.05 9.16
C ALA A 425 -8.48 -1.03 8.12
N LEU A 426 -7.59 -0.64 7.22
CA LEU A 426 -7.88 0.28 6.14
C LEU A 426 -8.93 -0.33 5.20
N ARG A 427 -10.13 0.26 5.15
CA ARG A 427 -11.26 -0.20 4.34
C ARG A 427 -11.71 0.81 3.29
N ASP A 428 -11.23 2.04 3.41
CA ASP A 428 -11.53 3.08 2.44
C ASP A 428 -10.78 2.81 1.13
N CYS A 429 -11.53 2.49 0.08
CA CYS A 429 -10.97 2.28 -1.25
C CYS A 429 -10.27 3.54 -1.79
N ASN A 430 -10.75 4.73 -1.43
CA ASN A 430 -10.19 6.01 -1.88
C ASN A 430 -8.75 6.20 -1.39
N ALA A 431 -8.37 5.58 -0.26
CA ALA A 431 -7.02 5.66 0.26
C ALA A 431 -5.94 5.17 -0.73
N CYS A 432 -6.31 4.33 -1.71
CA CYS A 432 -5.41 3.86 -2.77
C CYS A 432 -5.93 4.19 -4.17
N HIS A 433 -7.25 4.28 -4.37
CA HIS A 433 -7.88 4.42 -5.68
C HIS A 433 -8.27 5.85 -6.06
N SER A 434 -7.98 6.85 -5.23
CA SER A 434 -8.21 8.28 -5.56
C SER A 434 -6.95 8.93 -6.14
N GLU A 435 -7.11 10.16 -6.66
CA GLU A 435 -5.98 10.99 -7.08
C GLU A 435 -5.06 11.35 -5.93
N ASP A 436 -5.63 11.65 -4.76
CA ASP A 436 -4.91 12.01 -3.53
C ASP A 436 -4.68 10.77 -2.66
N SER A 437 -4.32 9.66 -3.30
CA SER A 437 -4.11 8.40 -2.60
C SER A 437 -2.77 8.38 -1.85
N ARG A 438 -2.67 7.50 -0.86
CA ARG A 438 -1.43 7.21 -0.12
C ARG A 438 -0.26 6.77 -1.02
N LEU A 439 -0.56 6.40 -2.27
CA LEU A 439 0.46 6.01 -3.25
C LEU A 439 1.19 7.22 -3.86
N SER A 440 0.62 8.42 -3.78
CA SER A 440 1.20 9.66 -4.31
C SER A 440 1.64 10.67 -3.25
N ASP A 441 1.49 10.34 -1.96
CA ASP A 441 1.95 11.24 -0.89
C ASP A 441 3.44 11.52 -1.01
N GLU A 442 3.81 12.78 -0.82
CA GLU A 442 5.19 13.14 -0.58
C GLU A 442 5.66 12.53 0.74
N TYR A 443 6.89 12.03 0.74
CA TYR A 443 7.46 11.40 1.92
C TYR A 443 8.79 12.06 2.28
N VAL A 444 8.88 12.64 3.47
CA VAL A 444 10.12 13.25 3.96
C VAL A 444 11.16 12.15 4.14
N VAL A 445 12.27 12.28 3.43
CA VAL A 445 13.41 11.35 3.51
C VAL A 445 14.37 11.79 4.59
N ALA A 446 14.65 13.09 4.65
CA ALA A 446 15.48 13.69 5.67
C ALA A 446 15.04 15.12 5.89
N SER A 447 14.88 15.55 7.13
CA SER A 447 14.50 16.93 7.47
C SER A 447 15.65 17.94 7.32
N TYR A 448 16.89 17.46 7.34
CA TYR A 448 18.12 18.22 7.03
C TYR A 448 19.22 17.27 6.54
N LEU A 449 20.33 17.82 6.06
CA LEU A 449 21.43 17.05 5.50
C LEU A 449 22.71 17.28 6.31
N PRO A 450 23.08 16.39 7.23
CA PRO A 450 24.34 16.46 7.95
C PRO A 450 25.53 16.50 6.98
N GLY A 451 26.40 17.52 7.12
CA GLY A 451 27.52 17.75 6.24
C GLY A 451 27.15 17.98 4.76
N GLY A 452 25.88 18.31 4.47
CA GLY A 452 25.39 18.45 3.09
C GLY A 452 25.30 17.15 2.32
N SER A 453 25.47 15.99 2.97
CA SER A 453 25.53 14.67 2.32
C SER A 453 24.12 14.10 2.11
N PRO A 454 23.69 13.81 0.86
CA PRO A 454 22.44 13.10 0.64
C PRO A 454 22.57 11.63 1.06
N PRO A 455 21.53 11.02 1.68
CA PRO A 455 21.58 9.63 2.05
C PRO A 455 21.52 8.74 0.80
N ARG A 456 22.29 7.65 0.81
CA ARG A 456 22.28 6.66 -0.26
C ARG A 456 21.00 5.82 -0.18
N PRO A 457 20.35 5.53 -1.32
CA PRO A 457 19.23 4.61 -1.33
C PRO A 457 19.60 3.25 -0.75
N PRO A 458 18.60 2.49 -0.23
CA PRO A 458 18.86 1.15 0.29
C PRO A 458 19.45 0.25 -0.80
N ASP A 459 20.50 -0.48 -0.45
CA ASP A 459 21.13 -1.43 -1.35
C ASP A 459 20.25 -2.67 -1.56
N GLY A 460 20.16 -3.13 -2.80
CA GLY A 460 19.63 -4.44 -3.18
C GLY A 460 18.21 -4.48 -3.74
N ALA A 461 17.93 -5.60 -4.42
CA ALA A 461 16.70 -5.85 -5.17
C ALA A 461 15.42 -6.06 -4.31
N ARG A 462 15.52 -5.95 -2.98
CA ARG A 462 14.37 -6.18 -2.07
C ARG A 462 13.43 -4.99 -1.95
N VAL A 463 13.92 -3.78 -2.25
CA VAL A 463 13.16 -2.52 -2.11
C VAL A 463 13.36 -1.70 -3.38
N ALA A 464 12.27 -1.26 -3.99
CA ALA A 464 12.28 -0.32 -5.11
C ALA A 464 11.57 0.97 -4.70
N LEU A 465 12.31 2.08 -4.69
CA LEU A 465 11.73 3.41 -4.48
C LEU A 465 11.20 3.91 -5.83
N ALA A 466 9.86 3.95 -5.94
CA ALA A 466 9.20 4.58 -7.10
C ALA A 466 9.06 6.08 -6.84
N GLY A 467 9.78 6.91 -7.61
CA GLY A 467 9.76 8.36 -7.49
C GLY A 467 11.14 9.00 -7.53
N THR A 468 11.18 10.31 -7.38
CA THR A 468 12.40 11.10 -7.41
C THR A 468 12.65 11.72 -6.03
N ILE A 469 13.87 11.55 -5.50
CA ILE A 469 14.28 12.25 -4.30
C ILE A 469 14.71 13.66 -4.70
N ALA A 470 14.00 14.67 -4.18
CA ALA A 470 14.21 16.08 -4.49
C ALA A 470 14.45 16.92 -3.23
N PRO A 471 15.14 18.06 -3.33
CA PRO A 471 15.26 19.00 -2.22
C PRO A 471 13.87 19.48 -1.76
N SER A 472 13.68 19.56 -0.45
CA SER A 472 12.51 20.18 0.17
C SER A 472 12.72 21.68 0.33
N ALA A 473 11.66 22.47 0.27
CA ALA A 473 11.68 23.90 0.59
C ALA A 473 12.16 24.18 2.02
N ALA A 474 12.06 23.21 2.93
CA ALA A 474 12.51 23.29 4.31
C ALA A 474 14.00 22.94 4.51
N GLY A 475 14.76 22.68 3.42
CA GLY A 475 16.20 22.39 3.49
C GLY A 475 16.59 20.92 3.61
N GLY A 476 15.61 20.02 3.59
CA GLY A 476 15.81 18.57 3.61
C GLY A 476 15.56 17.90 2.25
N LEU A 477 15.23 16.62 2.26
CA LEU A 477 14.88 15.82 1.09
C LEU A 477 13.50 15.20 1.22
N VAL A 478 12.76 15.19 0.12
CA VAL A 478 11.47 14.53 -0.01
C VAL A 478 11.49 13.54 -1.18
N LEU A 479 10.85 12.41 -1.01
CA LEU A 479 10.52 11.48 -2.09
C LEU A 479 9.21 11.96 -2.72
N GLN A 480 9.29 12.46 -3.92
CA GLN A 480 8.15 12.81 -4.77
C GLN A 480 7.79 11.60 -5.62
N ARG A 481 6.55 11.19 -5.53
CA ARG A 481 6.06 10.00 -6.23
C ARG A 481 5.30 10.41 -7.47
N ASP A 482 5.69 9.87 -8.62
CA ASP A 482 5.01 10.12 -9.87
C ASP A 482 3.80 9.19 -10.02
N ARG A 483 2.65 9.76 -10.39
CA ARG A 483 1.43 8.99 -10.75
C ARG A 483 1.58 8.25 -12.07
N GLU A 484 2.44 8.75 -12.95
CA GLU A 484 2.78 8.11 -14.22
C GLU A 484 3.86 7.04 -14.03
N ALA A 485 4.07 6.59 -12.78
CA ALA A 485 5.14 5.67 -12.43
C ALA A 485 5.37 4.62 -13.51
N ALA A 486 6.65 4.41 -13.79
CA ALA A 486 7.19 3.47 -14.76
C ALA A 486 6.41 2.13 -14.79
N PRO A 487 6.47 1.38 -15.89
CA PRO A 487 5.79 0.11 -16.04
C PRO A 487 6.17 -0.83 -14.90
N GLY A 488 5.51 -0.65 -13.77
CA GLY A 488 5.61 -1.46 -12.58
C GLY A 488 4.46 -2.45 -12.54
N ILE A 489 4.54 -3.35 -11.60
CA ILE A 489 3.58 -4.43 -11.38
C ILE A 489 2.18 -3.88 -11.04
N LEU A 490 2.08 -2.63 -10.59
CA LEU A 490 0.88 -2.08 -10.02
C LEU A 490 0.32 -0.89 -10.82
N HIS A 491 -0.66 -1.15 -11.68
CA HIS A 491 -1.57 -0.13 -12.18
C HIS A 491 -2.82 -0.12 -11.29
N VAL A 492 -3.06 1.00 -10.61
CA VAL A 492 -4.19 1.16 -9.69
C VAL A 492 -5.27 1.99 -10.37
N LEU A 493 -6.44 1.39 -10.56
CA LEU A 493 -7.61 2.06 -11.13
C LEU A 493 -7.97 3.29 -10.28
N GLY A 494 -8.27 4.41 -10.94
CA GLY A 494 -8.59 5.68 -10.27
C GLY A 494 -7.37 6.51 -9.84
N HIS A 495 -6.23 5.87 -9.55
CA HIS A 495 -4.98 6.53 -9.17
C HIS A 495 -3.99 6.63 -10.34
N SER A 496 -3.58 5.48 -10.91
CA SER A 496 -2.60 5.46 -12.00
C SER A 496 -3.21 5.96 -13.29
N ARG A 497 -2.57 6.94 -13.92
CA ARG A 497 -3.07 7.57 -15.14
C ARG A 497 -1.95 7.64 -16.18
N GLN A 498 -2.36 7.47 -17.44
CA GLN A 498 -1.53 7.89 -18.55
C GLN A 498 -2.08 9.22 -19.07
N ALA A 499 -1.34 10.29 -18.83
CA ALA A 499 -1.77 11.66 -19.17
C ALA A 499 -2.12 11.82 -20.66
N TRP A 500 -1.42 11.10 -21.55
CA TRP A 500 -1.64 11.22 -22.99
C TRP A 500 -3.03 10.72 -23.42
N THR A 501 -3.56 9.61 -22.87
CA THR A 501 -4.89 9.11 -23.24
C THR A 501 -5.98 10.05 -22.79
N ASN A 502 -5.85 10.62 -21.58
CA ASN A 502 -6.80 11.61 -21.08
C ASN A 502 -6.73 12.91 -21.88
N ARG A 503 -5.52 13.40 -22.22
CA ARG A 503 -5.34 14.62 -23.05
C ARG A 503 -5.97 14.44 -24.42
N ILE A 504 -5.65 13.36 -25.12
CA ILE A 504 -6.23 13.09 -26.46
C ILE A 504 -7.74 12.93 -26.37
N GLY A 505 -8.23 12.07 -25.45
CA GLY A 505 -9.67 11.84 -25.29
C GLY A 505 -10.43 13.11 -24.96
N PHE A 506 -9.93 13.91 -24.01
CA PHE A 506 -10.53 15.19 -23.63
C PHE A 506 -10.53 16.21 -24.79
N LEU A 507 -9.43 16.34 -25.55
CA LEU A 507 -9.35 17.25 -26.68
C LEU A 507 -10.34 16.87 -27.78
N VAL A 508 -10.45 15.58 -28.10
CA VAL A 508 -11.45 15.08 -29.06
C VAL A 508 -12.87 15.37 -28.58
N PHE A 509 -13.15 15.07 -27.33
CA PHE A 509 -14.45 15.36 -26.70
C PHE A 509 -14.79 16.86 -26.75
N LEU A 510 -13.82 17.70 -26.35
CA LEU A 510 -14.02 19.16 -26.35
C LEU A 510 -14.23 19.72 -27.75
N ALA A 511 -13.48 19.23 -28.76
CA ALA A 511 -13.64 19.62 -30.14
C ALA A 511 -15.06 19.29 -30.65
N VAL A 512 -15.57 18.10 -30.37
CA VAL A 512 -16.92 17.69 -30.76
C VAL A 512 -17.97 18.47 -29.99
N LEU A 513 -17.80 18.68 -28.69
CA LEU A 513 -18.74 19.48 -27.88
C LEU A 513 -18.83 20.92 -28.39
N LEU A 514 -17.68 21.53 -28.71
CA LEU A 514 -17.64 22.87 -29.31
C LEU A 514 -18.32 22.88 -30.68
N GLY A 515 -18.01 21.89 -31.53
CA GLY A 515 -18.68 21.76 -32.85
C GLY A 515 -20.18 21.63 -32.73
N VAL A 516 -20.68 20.78 -31.84
CA VAL A 516 -22.11 20.60 -31.56
C VAL A 516 -22.74 21.89 -31.03
N THR A 517 -22.05 22.59 -30.11
CA THR A 517 -22.56 23.84 -29.52
C THR A 517 -22.64 24.95 -30.57
N VAL A 518 -21.59 25.14 -31.37
CA VAL A 518 -21.55 26.14 -32.43
C VAL A 518 -22.59 25.83 -33.50
N HIS A 519 -22.63 24.59 -33.97
CA HIS A 519 -23.58 24.18 -35.01
C HIS A 519 -25.05 24.30 -34.52
N GLY A 520 -25.30 23.85 -33.26
CA GLY A 520 -26.64 23.99 -32.65
C GLY A 520 -27.04 25.45 -32.40
N GLY A 521 -26.09 26.28 -31.96
CA GLY A 521 -26.29 27.72 -31.80
C GLY A 521 -26.62 28.44 -33.10
N LEU A 522 -25.90 28.12 -34.18
CA LEU A 522 -26.19 28.64 -35.52
C LEU A 522 -27.57 28.19 -36.01
N ARG A 523 -27.95 26.92 -35.84
CA ARG A 523 -29.31 26.44 -36.16
C ARG A 523 -30.38 27.21 -35.40
N TYR A 524 -30.18 27.45 -34.12
CA TYR A 524 -31.12 28.20 -33.29
C TYR A 524 -31.23 29.66 -33.77
N ALA A 525 -30.11 30.33 -34.02
CA ALA A 525 -30.08 31.72 -34.49
C ALA A 525 -30.76 31.88 -35.86
N MET A 526 -30.58 30.91 -36.76
CA MET A 526 -31.17 30.97 -38.11
C MET A 526 -32.62 30.44 -38.16
N ARG A 527 -33.16 29.94 -37.04
CA ARG A 527 -34.53 29.40 -36.97
C ARG A 527 -35.60 30.39 -37.45
N ARG A 528 -35.46 31.68 -37.13
CA ARG A 528 -36.38 32.71 -37.51
C ARG A 528 -36.44 32.95 -39.02
N LYS A 529 -35.35 32.68 -39.75
CA LYS A 529 -35.29 32.82 -41.22
C LYS A 529 -35.95 31.64 -41.96
N ARG A 530 -36.21 30.52 -41.26
CA ARG A 530 -36.79 29.29 -41.80
C ARG A 530 -38.33 29.26 -41.77
N SER A 531 -38.97 30.15 -41.06
CA SER A 531 -40.44 30.10 -40.80
C SER A 531 -41.35 30.22 -42.02
N HIS A 532 -40.77 30.40 -43.20
CA HIS A 532 -41.54 30.55 -44.46
C HIS A 532 -41.34 29.41 -45.47
N VAL A 533 -40.56 28.35 -45.12
CA VAL A 533 -40.43 27.21 -46.03
C VAL A 533 -41.56 26.23 -45.73
N ALA A 534 -42.54 26.10 -46.69
CA ALA A 534 -43.59 25.10 -46.61
C ALA A 534 -42.92 23.70 -46.72
N HIS A 535 -43.06 22.88 -45.67
CA HIS A 535 -42.65 21.48 -45.77
C HIS A 535 -43.73 20.69 -46.52
N PRO A 536 -43.33 19.76 -47.40
CA PRO A 536 -44.33 18.89 -48.09
C PRO A 536 -45.08 18.05 -47.05
N ALA A 537 -46.25 17.54 -47.46
CA ALA A 537 -47.05 16.66 -46.60
C ALA A 537 -46.21 15.50 -46.09
N ALA A 538 -46.33 15.16 -44.82
CA ALA A 538 -45.55 14.08 -44.21
C ALA A 538 -46.38 12.80 -44.13
N GLU A 539 -45.88 11.73 -44.68
CA GLU A 539 -46.41 10.38 -44.46
C GLU A 539 -45.72 9.67 -43.30
N LYS A 540 -46.46 8.82 -42.61
CA LYS A 540 -45.90 8.01 -41.51
C LYS A 540 -45.52 6.64 -42.07
N GLU A 541 -44.21 6.37 -42.08
CA GLU A 541 -43.69 5.07 -42.47
C GLU A 541 -43.22 4.30 -41.23
N TYR A 542 -43.50 2.97 -41.16
CA TYR A 542 -43.02 2.10 -40.11
C TYR A 542 -41.62 1.60 -40.47
N VAL A 543 -40.60 2.20 -39.84
CA VAL A 543 -39.19 1.98 -40.16
C VAL A 543 -38.54 1.00 -39.19
N PHE A 544 -38.82 1.15 -37.87
CA PHE A 544 -38.13 0.39 -36.84
C PHE A 544 -39.04 -0.64 -36.19
N GLY A 545 -38.66 -1.92 -36.34
CA GLY A 545 -39.33 -3.07 -35.73
C GLY A 545 -39.26 -3.07 -34.19
N ARG A 546 -40.14 -3.83 -33.53
CA ARG A 546 -40.18 -3.92 -32.07
C ARG A 546 -38.87 -4.41 -31.50
N TYR A 547 -38.23 -5.39 -32.16
CA TYR A 547 -36.92 -5.93 -31.68
C TYR A 547 -35.81 -4.90 -31.87
N GLU A 548 -35.73 -4.19 -32.98
CA GLU A 548 -34.74 -3.15 -33.23
C GLU A 548 -34.79 -2.03 -32.16
N ARG A 549 -35.98 -1.66 -31.72
CA ARG A 549 -36.20 -0.67 -30.65
C ARG A 549 -35.80 -1.19 -29.29
N LEU A 550 -36.15 -2.44 -28.96
CA LEU A 550 -35.77 -3.05 -27.70
C LEU A 550 -34.26 -3.19 -27.60
N TRP A 551 -33.63 -3.71 -28.64
CA TRP A 551 -32.18 -3.82 -28.76
C TRP A 551 -31.48 -2.48 -28.58
N HIS A 552 -31.95 -1.44 -29.30
CA HIS A 552 -31.40 -0.08 -29.23
C HIS A 552 -31.48 0.48 -27.80
N TRP A 553 -32.67 0.43 -27.18
CA TRP A 553 -32.84 1.00 -25.84
C TRP A 553 -32.08 0.23 -24.76
N THR A 554 -31.97 -1.10 -24.86
CA THR A 554 -31.12 -1.87 -23.96
C THR A 554 -29.67 -1.46 -24.14
N MET A 555 -29.20 -1.27 -25.36
CA MET A 555 -27.82 -0.81 -25.63
C MET A 555 -27.62 0.62 -25.12
N ALA A 556 -28.56 1.55 -25.35
CA ALA A 556 -28.46 2.94 -24.91
C ALA A 556 -28.41 3.05 -23.37
N LEU A 557 -29.32 2.37 -22.67
CA LEU A 557 -29.33 2.35 -21.19
C LEU A 557 -28.06 1.71 -20.62
N SER A 558 -27.63 0.60 -21.20
CA SER A 558 -26.37 -0.04 -20.77
C SER A 558 -25.17 0.87 -21.03
N GLY A 559 -25.11 1.54 -22.17
CA GLY A 559 -24.07 2.50 -22.50
C GLY A 559 -24.02 3.68 -21.54
N ILE A 560 -25.16 4.26 -21.18
CA ILE A 560 -25.25 5.34 -20.18
C ILE A 560 -24.75 4.85 -18.81
N ALA A 561 -25.22 3.68 -18.36
CA ALA A 561 -24.78 3.11 -17.09
C ALA A 561 -23.27 2.85 -17.07
N LEU A 562 -22.72 2.33 -18.17
CA LEU A 562 -21.28 2.10 -18.32
C LEU A 562 -20.46 3.39 -18.35
N ILE A 563 -20.95 4.44 -18.99
CA ILE A 563 -20.31 5.77 -18.99
C ILE A 563 -20.28 6.33 -17.57
N VAL A 564 -21.42 6.36 -16.88
CA VAL A 564 -21.51 6.91 -15.51
C VAL A 564 -20.62 6.14 -14.54
N THR A 565 -20.73 4.83 -14.53
CA THR A 565 -19.91 3.99 -13.64
C THR A 565 -18.43 4.01 -14.03
N GLY A 566 -18.13 4.10 -15.34
CA GLY A 566 -16.75 4.22 -15.83
C GLY A 566 -16.11 5.55 -15.42
N LEU A 567 -16.84 6.66 -15.45
CA LEU A 567 -16.36 7.95 -14.94
C LEU A 567 -16.11 7.91 -13.43
N GLU A 568 -16.98 7.25 -12.66
CA GLU A 568 -16.78 7.08 -11.21
C GLU A 568 -15.55 6.22 -10.91
N VAL A 569 -15.35 5.10 -11.62
CA VAL A 569 -14.16 4.24 -11.47
C VAL A 569 -12.88 4.97 -11.89
N HIS A 570 -12.93 5.77 -12.95
CA HIS A 570 -11.78 6.55 -13.43
C HIS A 570 -11.44 7.73 -12.52
N GLY A 571 -12.45 8.38 -11.98
CA GLY A 571 -12.33 9.55 -11.10
C GLY A 571 -12.76 9.26 -9.67
N THR A 572 -12.40 8.11 -9.13
CA THR A 572 -12.77 7.65 -7.79
C THR A 572 -12.58 8.76 -6.74
N GLY A 573 -13.64 9.04 -5.99
CA GLY A 573 -13.64 10.08 -4.97
C GLY A 573 -13.91 11.51 -5.48
N LYS A 574 -13.90 11.76 -6.81
CA LYS A 574 -14.21 13.10 -7.36
C LYS A 574 -15.69 13.40 -7.42
N TRP A 575 -16.48 12.43 -7.87
CA TRP A 575 -17.92 12.62 -8.11
C TRP A 575 -18.74 12.14 -6.92
N ALA A 576 -18.23 11.14 -6.18
CA ALA A 576 -18.84 10.57 -4.98
C ALA A 576 -20.33 10.16 -5.14
N LEU A 577 -20.72 9.76 -6.36
CA LEU A 577 -22.08 9.32 -6.65
C LEU A 577 -22.38 7.99 -5.94
N MET A 578 -21.40 7.10 -5.93
CA MET A 578 -21.50 5.79 -5.29
C MET A 578 -20.11 5.27 -4.86
N SER A 579 -20.08 4.23 -4.04
CA SER A 579 -18.81 3.61 -3.65
C SER A 579 -18.12 2.94 -4.86
N LEU A 580 -16.79 2.90 -4.88
CA LEU A 580 -16.01 2.25 -5.94
C LEU A 580 -16.46 0.79 -6.15
N SER A 581 -16.71 0.04 -5.07
CA SER A 581 -17.17 -1.35 -5.16
C SER A 581 -18.53 -1.47 -5.84
N THR A 582 -19.45 -0.56 -5.55
CA THR A 582 -20.78 -0.50 -6.19
C THR A 582 -20.64 -0.14 -7.66
N SER A 583 -19.83 0.87 -7.99
CA SER A 583 -19.57 1.28 -9.37
C SER A 583 -19.01 0.14 -10.22
N VAL A 584 -18.01 -0.59 -9.69
CA VAL A 584 -17.43 -1.75 -10.38
C VAL A 584 -18.46 -2.87 -10.57
N ALA A 585 -19.29 -3.15 -9.57
CA ALA A 585 -20.31 -4.19 -9.67
C ALA A 585 -21.37 -3.85 -10.74
N ILE A 586 -21.86 -2.62 -10.75
CA ILE A 586 -22.84 -2.12 -11.75
C ILE A 586 -22.18 -2.10 -13.14
N HIS A 587 -20.94 -1.61 -13.26
CA HIS A 587 -20.20 -1.59 -14.52
C HIS A 587 -20.10 -2.99 -15.13
N ASN A 588 -19.68 -3.97 -14.35
CA ASN A 588 -19.57 -5.36 -14.82
C ASN A 588 -20.94 -5.95 -15.21
N ALA A 589 -21.98 -5.69 -14.43
CA ALA A 589 -23.33 -6.18 -14.75
C ALA A 589 -23.83 -5.63 -16.07
N PHE A 590 -23.74 -4.33 -16.29
CA PHE A 590 -24.17 -3.69 -17.55
C PHE A 590 -23.24 -4.04 -18.72
N ALA A 591 -21.96 -4.32 -18.49
CA ALA A 591 -21.07 -4.86 -19.53
C ALA A 591 -21.54 -6.24 -20.00
N VAL A 592 -21.94 -7.13 -19.11
CA VAL A 592 -22.50 -8.44 -19.48
C VAL A 592 -23.82 -8.26 -20.26
N ILE A 593 -24.73 -7.40 -19.79
CA ILE A 593 -25.99 -7.11 -20.50
C ILE A 593 -25.70 -6.58 -21.91
N LEU A 594 -24.74 -5.65 -22.05
CA LEU A 594 -24.36 -5.08 -23.33
C LEU A 594 -23.78 -6.15 -24.29
N ILE A 595 -22.91 -7.03 -23.79
CA ILE A 595 -22.31 -8.11 -24.57
C ILE A 595 -23.39 -9.08 -25.07
N VAL A 596 -24.28 -9.54 -24.17
CA VAL A 596 -25.37 -10.44 -24.52
C VAL A 596 -26.31 -9.78 -25.56
N ASN A 597 -26.69 -8.52 -25.32
CA ASN A 597 -27.52 -7.76 -26.24
C ASN A 597 -26.84 -7.60 -27.62
N GLY A 598 -25.52 -7.35 -27.65
CA GLY A 598 -24.75 -7.26 -28.88
C GLY A 598 -24.71 -8.56 -29.68
N PHE A 599 -24.50 -9.71 -29.01
CA PHE A 599 -24.55 -11.02 -29.66
C PHE A 599 -25.93 -11.37 -30.21
N LEU A 600 -26.99 -11.11 -29.44
CA LEU A 600 -28.35 -11.33 -29.88
C LEU A 600 -28.71 -10.40 -31.09
N ALA A 601 -28.29 -9.17 -31.08
CA ALA A 601 -28.44 -8.25 -32.17
C ALA A 601 -27.71 -8.71 -33.43
N LEU A 602 -26.44 -9.10 -33.30
CA LEU A 602 -25.64 -9.63 -34.40
C LEU A 602 -26.31 -10.88 -35.01
N PHE A 603 -26.74 -11.82 -34.18
CA PHE A 603 -27.47 -13.01 -34.62
C PHE A 603 -28.77 -12.64 -35.40
N TYR A 604 -29.58 -11.73 -34.85
CA TYR A 604 -30.79 -11.27 -35.48
C TYR A 604 -30.53 -10.63 -36.86
N HIS A 605 -29.57 -9.70 -36.93
CA HIS A 605 -29.25 -8.98 -38.18
C HIS A 605 -28.67 -9.91 -39.24
N LEU A 606 -27.91 -10.95 -38.86
CA LEU A 606 -27.41 -11.96 -39.76
C LEU A 606 -28.55 -12.89 -40.25
N ALA A 607 -29.39 -13.39 -39.35
CA ALA A 607 -30.48 -14.30 -39.66
C ALA A 607 -31.58 -13.70 -40.54
N THR A 608 -31.85 -12.37 -40.34
CA THR A 608 -32.87 -11.65 -41.13
C THR A 608 -32.27 -10.92 -42.33
N ALA A 609 -30.97 -11.05 -42.60
CA ALA A 609 -30.25 -10.27 -43.61
C ALA A 609 -30.31 -8.73 -43.41
N ALA A 610 -30.85 -8.23 -42.28
CA ALA A 610 -30.87 -6.83 -41.93
C ALA A 610 -29.48 -6.20 -41.76
N ILE A 611 -28.43 -7.02 -41.60
CA ILE A 611 -27.02 -6.57 -41.60
C ILE A 611 -26.66 -5.74 -42.83
N ARG A 612 -27.36 -5.92 -43.97
CA ARG A 612 -27.15 -5.15 -45.19
C ARG A 612 -27.39 -3.63 -45.00
N ASN A 613 -28.24 -3.23 -44.08
CA ASN A 613 -28.47 -1.82 -43.76
C ASN A 613 -27.22 -1.11 -43.18
N PHE A 614 -26.30 -1.88 -42.60
CA PHE A 614 -25.07 -1.36 -42.01
C PHE A 614 -23.86 -1.38 -42.94
N ILE A 615 -23.97 -2.05 -44.08
CA ILE A 615 -22.89 -2.19 -45.05
C ILE A 615 -23.01 -1.11 -46.13
N PRO A 616 -21.97 -0.22 -46.27
CA PRO A 616 -21.98 0.80 -47.32
C PRO A 616 -22.00 0.18 -48.71
N HIS A 617 -22.83 0.71 -49.60
CA HIS A 617 -22.87 0.29 -51.01
C HIS A 617 -21.78 1.03 -51.78
N PRO A 618 -20.84 0.34 -52.45
CA PRO A 618 -19.70 1.01 -53.12
C PRO A 618 -20.12 2.01 -54.21
N ARG A 619 -21.16 1.69 -54.95
CA ARG A 619 -21.64 2.55 -56.06
C ARG A 619 -22.41 3.74 -55.51
N GLY A 620 -21.95 4.95 -55.84
CA GLY A 620 -22.59 6.19 -55.43
C GLY A 620 -22.40 6.59 -53.97
N PHE A 621 -21.69 5.81 -53.16
CA PHE A 621 -21.50 6.03 -51.73
C PHE A 621 -20.85 7.40 -51.43
N LEU A 622 -19.76 7.74 -52.11
CA LEU A 622 -19.06 9.00 -51.88
C LEU A 622 -19.90 10.21 -52.25
N ALA A 623 -20.66 10.13 -53.36
CA ALA A 623 -21.56 11.22 -53.79
C ALA A 623 -22.66 11.46 -52.73
N SER A 624 -23.32 10.40 -52.30
CA SER A 624 -24.38 10.49 -51.29
C SER A 624 -23.85 10.93 -49.92
N ALA A 625 -22.65 10.43 -49.54
CA ALA A 625 -22.00 10.88 -48.31
C ALA A 625 -21.66 12.37 -48.32
N LEU A 626 -21.14 12.89 -49.47
CA LEU A 626 -20.83 14.29 -49.64
C LEU A 626 -22.11 15.16 -49.62
N GLU A 627 -23.20 14.69 -50.25
CA GLU A 627 -24.49 15.34 -50.20
C GLU A 627 -25.01 15.50 -48.78
N HIS A 628 -24.98 14.42 -47.97
CA HIS A 628 -25.41 14.47 -46.59
C HIS A 628 -24.47 15.35 -45.75
N MET A 629 -23.17 15.33 -46.00
CA MET A 629 -22.21 16.24 -45.34
C MET A 629 -22.50 17.71 -45.69
N THR A 630 -22.74 18.02 -46.96
CA THR A 630 -23.08 19.37 -47.43
C THR A 630 -24.38 19.85 -46.82
N TYR A 631 -25.39 18.98 -46.76
CA TYR A 631 -26.64 19.29 -46.08
C TYR A 631 -26.39 19.62 -44.58
N GLN A 632 -25.63 18.80 -43.85
CA GLN A 632 -25.34 19.08 -42.45
C GLN A 632 -24.53 20.36 -42.28
N ALA A 633 -23.57 20.64 -43.17
CA ALA A 633 -22.69 21.80 -43.07
C ALA A 633 -23.37 23.11 -43.52
N ARG A 634 -24.34 23.05 -44.45
CA ARG A 634 -24.96 24.22 -45.08
C ARG A 634 -26.48 24.12 -45.18
N GLY A 635 -27.02 23.11 -45.86
CA GLY A 635 -28.42 22.98 -46.19
C GLY A 635 -29.35 23.06 -44.98
N ILE A 636 -28.94 22.46 -43.86
CA ILE A 636 -29.66 22.49 -42.59
C ILE A 636 -29.87 23.92 -42.05
N PHE A 637 -29.03 24.89 -42.39
CA PHE A 637 -29.17 26.28 -41.96
C PHE A 637 -30.17 27.08 -42.83
N TYR A 638 -30.29 26.69 -44.08
CA TYR A 638 -31.15 27.38 -45.05
C TYR A 638 -32.54 26.74 -45.22
N GLY A 639 -32.78 25.60 -44.56
CA GLY A 639 -34.08 24.90 -44.63
C GLY A 639 -34.23 24.06 -45.88
N GLU A 640 -33.11 23.63 -46.50
CA GLU A 640 -33.16 22.69 -47.64
C GLU A 640 -33.79 21.36 -47.19
N SER A 641 -34.36 20.61 -48.12
CA SER A 641 -34.92 19.28 -47.85
C SER A 641 -33.80 18.31 -47.44
N HIS A 642 -34.12 17.40 -46.52
CA HIS A 642 -33.15 16.40 -46.09
C HIS A 642 -32.84 15.44 -47.27
N PRO A 643 -31.56 15.16 -47.59
CA PRO A 643 -31.21 14.18 -48.61
C PRO A 643 -31.87 12.84 -48.35
N ARG A 644 -32.40 12.19 -49.36
CA ARG A 644 -33.05 10.90 -49.24
C ARG A 644 -32.03 9.78 -49.10
N ASN A 645 -32.33 8.79 -48.30
CA ASN A 645 -31.54 7.56 -48.28
C ASN A 645 -31.77 6.80 -49.61
N ALA A 646 -30.76 6.00 -50.01
CA ALA A 646 -30.96 5.14 -51.19
C ALA A 646 -32.13 4.18 -50.97
N ALA A 647 -32.83 3.85 -52.06
CA ALA A 647 -34.05 3.03 -52.01
C ALA A 647 -33.81 1.74 -51.19
N GLY A 648 -34.67 1.48 -50.19
CA GLY A 648 -34.60 0.33 -49.32
C GLY A 648 -33.53 0.41 -48.19
N GLN A 649 -32.84 1.54 -48.02
CA GLN A 649 -31.85 1.72 -46.93
C GLN A 649 -32.47 2.54 -45.79
N LYS A 650 -32.35 1.96 -44.56
CA LYS A 650 -32.82 2.64 -43.32
C LYS A 650 -31.83 3.70 -42.82
N LEU A 651 -30.53 3.56 -43.16
CA LEU A 651 -29.44 4.39 -42.67
C LEU A 651 -28.82 5.20 -43.80
N ASN A 652 -28.49 6.46 -43.53
CA ASN A 652 -27.74 7.28 -44.47
C ASN A 652 -26.24 6.87 -44.49
N PRO A 653 -25.46 7.26 -45.52
CA PRO A 653 -24.06 6.86 -45.67
C PRO A 653 -23.18 7.23 -44.47
N LEU A 654 -23.39 8.38 -43.84
CA LEU A 654 -22.63 8.81 -42.66
C LEU A 654 -22.92 7.92 -41.45
N GLN A 655 -24.23 7.59 -41.27
CA GLN A 655 -24.63 6.66 -40.20
C GLN A 655 -24.06 5.27 -40.44
N GLN A 656 -24.05 4.77 -41.69
CA GLN A 656 -23.46 3.47 -42.02
C GLN A 656 -21.98 3.39 -41.65
N VAL A 657 -21.17 4.38 -42.04
CA VAL A 657 -19.73 4.40 -41.66
C VAL A 657 -19.55 4.51 -40.16
N THR A 658 -20.28 5.38 -39.50
CA THR A 658 -20.19 5.59 -38.06
C THR A 658 -20.57 4.34 -37.30
N TYR A 659 -21.66 3.65 -37.66
CA TYR A 659 -22.08 2.43 -37.00
C TYR A 659 -21.19 1.25 -37.34
N LEU A 660 -20.65 1.19 -38.57
CA LEU A 660 -19.68 0.19 -38.95
C LEU A 660 -18.40 0.30 -38.10
N ALA A 661 -17.87 1.52 -37.95
CA ALA A 661 -16.72 1.78 -37.08
C ALA A 661 -17.04 1.51 -35.61
N LEU A 662 -18.17 1.92 -35.11
CA LEU A 662 -18.64 1.67 -33.77
C LEU A 662 -18.74 0.16 -33.46
N LEU A 663 -19.46 -0.59 -34.31
CA LEU A 663 -19.76 -2.00 -34.07
C LEU A 663 -18.57 -2.93 -34.34
N ASN A 664 -17.69 -2.60 -35.29
CA ASN A 664 -16.58 -3.48 -35.68
C ASN A 664 -15.22 -3.10 -35.08
N VAL A 665 -15.08 -1.87 -34.58
CA VAL A 665 -13.80 -1.41 -33.99
C VAL A 665 -14.01 -1.06 -32.53
N LEU A 666 -14.87 -0.10 -32.23
CA LEU A 666 -14.93 0.48 -30.88
C LEU A 666 -15.60 -0.49 -29.87
N PHE A 667 -16.68 -1.17 -30.21
CA PHE A 667 -17.32 -2.17 -29.35
C PHE A 667 -16.41 -3.37 -29.08
N PRO A 668 -15.82 -4.04 -30.09
CA PRO A 668 -14.90 -5.14 -29.86
C PRO A 668 -13.68 -4.71 -29.01
N LEU A 669 -13.12 -3.52 -29.25
CA LEU A 669 -12.03 -2.98 -28.47
C LEU A 669 -12.42 -2.86 -26.99
N GLN A 670 -13.60 -2.27 -26.71
CA GLN A 670 -14.06 -2.12 -25.33
C GLN A 670 -14.40 -3.44 -24.67
N ILE A 671 -15.02 -4.36 -25.39
CA ILE A 671 -15.33 -5.70 -24.87
C ILE A 671 -14.06 -6.45 -24.53
N VAL A 672 -13.09 -6.49 -25.44
CA VAL A 672 -11.83 -7.22 -25.24
C VAL A 672 -11.00 -6.61 -24.10
N THR A 673 -10.82 -5.28 -24.12
CA THR A 673 -10.06 -4.60 -23.06
C THR A 673 -10.77 -4.67 -21.70
N GLY A 674 -12.09 -4.55 -21.65
CA GLY A 674 -12.87 -4.71 -20.42
C GLY A 674 -12.80 -6.15 -19.88
N ALA A 675 -12.92 -7.14 -20.75
CA ALA A 675 -12.77 -8.55 -20.38
C ALA A 675 -11.35 -8.85 -19.85
N LEU A 676 -10.31 -8.28 -20.47
CA LEU A 676 -8.93 -8.40 -19.98
C LEU A 676 -8.75 -7.73 -18.62
N ILE A 677 -9.31 -6.54 -18.39
CA ILE A 677 -9.27 -5.87 -17.07
C ILE A 677 -9.91 -6.75 -16.00
N TRP A 678 -11.07 -7.33 -16.31
CA TRP A 678 -11.75 -8.24 -15.41
C TRP A 678 -10.94 -9.52 -15.17
N ALA A 679 -10.35 -10.10 -16.22
CA ALA A 679 -9.55 -11.33 -16.17
C ALA A 679 -8.25 -11.14 -15.38
N VAL A 680 -7.55 -10.00 -15.55
CA VAL A 680 -6.37 -9.62 -14.75
C VAL A 680 -6.72 -9.58 -13.27
N GLY A 681 -7.90 -9.11 -12.92
CA GLY A 681 -8.38 -9.07 -11.53
C GLY A 681 -8.69 -10.46 -10.93
N LYS A 682 -8.87 -11.49 -11.76
CA LYS A 682 -9.28 -12.84 -11.34
C LYS A 682 -8.17 -13.89 -11.45
N TRP A 683 -7.33 -13.78 -12.46
CA TRP A 683 -6.35 -14.82 -12.82
C TRP A 683 -4.93 -14.25 -12.92
N PRO A 684 -4.01 -14.63 -12.01
CA PRO A 684 -2.62 -14.17 -12.02
C PRO A 684 -1.88 -14.43 -13.32
N ALA A 685 -2.14 -15.59 -13.96
CA ALA A 685 -1.53 -15.95 -15.23
C ALA A 685 -1.90 -14.97 -16.37
N VAL A 686 -3.11 -14.43 -16.37
CA VAL A 686 -3.52 -13.41 -17.35
C VAL A 686 -2.81 -12.10 -17.05
N ALA A 687 -2.69 -11.73 -15.76
CA ALA A 687 -1.99 -10.52 -15.36
C ALA A 687 -0.54 -10.53 -15.84
N SER A 688 0.17 -11.63 -15.69
CA SER A 688 1.55 -11.76 -16.15
C SER A 688 1.66 -11.76 -17.69
N ALA A 689 0.71 -12.39 -18.39
CA ALA A 689 0.73 -12.47 -19.87
C ALA A 689 0.50 -11.11 -20.55
N VAL A 690 -0.27 -10.20 -19.94
CA VAL A 690 -0.61 -8.89 -20.52
C VAL A 690 0.12 -7.72 -19.85
N ALA A 691 1.18 -7.97 -19.11
CA ALA A 691 1.89 -6.96 -18.30
C ALA A 691 0.95 -6.16 -17.35
N GLY A 692 0.01 -6.87 -16.74
CA GLY A 692 -0.99 -6.27 -15.85
C GLY A 692 -1.95 -5.32 -16.58
N LEU A 693 -2.32 -4.22 -15.93
CA LEU A 693 -3.27 -3.24 -16.47
C LEU A 693 -2.58 -2.05 -17.17
N HIS A 694 -1.26 -2.03 -17.23
CA HIS A 694 -0.49 -0.86 -17.69
C HIS A 694 -0.85 -0.41 -19.12
N TYR A 695 -1.07 -1.35 -20.04
CA TYR A 695 -1.47 -1.06 -21.42
C TYR A 695 -2.98 -1.16 -21.62
N VAL A 696 -3.61 -2.14 -20.99
CA VAL A 696 -5.02 -2.45 -21.25
C VAL A 696 -5.95 -1.36 -20.70
N ALA A 697 -5.69 -0.86 -19.49
CA ALA A 697 -6.54 0.16 -18.86
C ALA A 697 -6.51 1.50 -19.61
N PRO A 698 -5.36 2.05 -20.08
CA PRO A 698 -5.31 3.25 -20.89
C PRO A 698 -6.06 3.13 -22.22
N ILE A 699 -5.97 1.98 -22.90
CA ILE A 699 -6.69 1.73 -24.16
C ILE A 699 -8.20 1.68 -23.90
N HIS A 700 -8.63 1.00 -22.82
CA HIS A 700 -10.04 0.98 -22.40
C HIS A 700 -10.56 2.39 -22.09
N ASN A 701 -9.78 3.20 -21.38
CA ASN A 701 -10.09 4.58 -21.07
C ASN A 701 -10.22 5.46 -22.32
N LEU A 702 -9.28 5.30 -23.27
CA LEU A 702 -9.38 6.04 -24.56
C LEU A 702 -10.66 5.68 -25.31
N GLY A 703 -11.02 4.39 -25.36
CA GLY A 703 -12.29 3.95 -25.94
C GLY A 703 -13.50 4.51 -25.19
N ALA A 704 -13.44 4.65 -23.86
CA ALA A 704 -14.52 5.30 -23.09
C ALA A 704 -14.71 6.78 -23.48
N TRP A 705 -13.61 7.53 -23.68
CA TRP A 705 -13.67 8.89 -24.22
C TRP A 705 -14.31 8.95 -25.61
N LEU A 706 -13.99 8.01 -26.48
CA LEU A 706 -14.58 7.94 -27.82
C LEU A 706 -16.08 7.60 -27.75
N PHE A 707 -16.49 6.71 -26.83
CA PHE A 707 -17.92 6.44 -26.60
C PHE A 707 -18.68 7.66 -26.05
N LEU A 708 -18.10 8.37 -25.11
CA LEU A 708 -18.69 9.60 -24.57
C LEU A 708 -18.83 10.65 -25.65
N THR A 709 -17.82 10.81 -26.51
CA THR A 709 -17.82 11.71 -27.66
C THR A 709 -18.91 11.32 -28.67
N PHE A 710 -18.96 10.03 -29.00
CA PHE A 710 -20.02 9.50 -29.87
C PHE A 710 -21.40 9.75 -29.27
N PHE A 711 -21.60 9.52 -27.99
CA PHE A 711 -22.88 9.71 -27.30
C PHE A 711 -23.38 11.17 -27.42
N VAL A 712 -22.50 12.14 -27.14
CA VAL A 712 -22.83 13.57 -27.26
C VAL A 712 -23.19 13.91 -28.70
N LEU A 713 -22.39 13.47 -29.68
CA LEU A 713 -22.66 13.69 -31.09
C LEU A 713 -23.98 13.03 -31.55
N HIS A 714 -24.20 11.78 -31.12
CA HIS A 714 -25.40 11.01 -31.46
C HIS A 714 -26.69 11.70 -30.93
N VAL A 715 -26.68 12.08 -29.64
CA VAL A 715 -27.82 12.78 -29.03
C VAL A 715 -28.11 14.12 -29.76
N TYR A 716 -27.07 14.84 -30.15
CA TYR A 716 -27.20 16.04 -30.95
C TYR A 716 -27.83 15.74 -32.33
N LEU A 717 -27.31 14.77 -33.06
CA LEU A 717 -27.79 14.41 -34.40
C LEU A 717 -29.25 13.91 -34.38
N VAL A 718 -29.67 13.25 -33.29
CA VAL A 718 -31.08 12.88 -33.07
C VAL A 718 -31.99 14.13 -33.14
N SER A 719 -31.51 15.32 -32.77
CA SER A 719 -32.25 16.58 -32.85
C SER A 719 -32.29 17.21 -34.25
N THR A 720 -31.57 16.63 -35.24
CA THR A 720 -31.47 17.21 -36.59
C THR A 720 -32.56 16.76 -37.58
N GLY A 721 -33.50 15.93 -37.13
CA GLY A 721 -34.66 15.54 -37.92
C GLY A 721 -35.62 16.71 -38.24
N ARG A 722 -36.73 16.42 -38.91
CA ARG A 722 -37.77 17.41 -39.30
C ARG A 722 -38.29 18.23 -38.13
N THR A 723 -38.52 17.58 -37.00
CA THR A 723 -38.64 18.21 -35.67
C THR A 723 -37.55 17.75 -34.74
N PRO A 724 -37.19 18.51 -33.69
CA PRO A 724 -36.13 18.11 -32.77
C PRO A 724 -36.35 16.77 -32.05
N THR A 725 -37.59 16.26 -32.06
CA THR A 725 -37.97 15.01 -31.40
C THR A 725 -38.33 13.87 -32.34
N ASP A 726 -38.25 14.09 -33.65
CA ASP A 726 -38.74 13.13 -34.67
C ASP A 726 -38.00 11.79 -34.60
N HIS A 727 -36.66 11.81 -34.62
CA HIS A 727 -35.89 10.60 -34.53
C HIS A 727 -36.04 9.89 -33.15
N LEU A 728 -36.22 10.65 -32.07
CA LEU A 728 -36.51 10.08 -30.76
C LEU A 728 -37.88 9.38 -30.77
N LYS A 729 -38.93 10.03 -31.34
CA LYS A 729 -40.24 9.44 -31.46
C LYS A 729 -40.24 8.20 -32.34
N SER A 730 -39.47 8.17 -33.42
CA SER A 730 -39.36 7.00 -34.28
C SER A 730 -38.74 5.79 -33.55
N MET A 731 -37.77 6.02 -32.67
CA MET A 731 -37.19 4.97 -31.84
C MET A 731 -38.07 4.54 -30.65
N ILE A 732 -39.14 5.25 -30.36
CA ILE A 732 -40.16 4.88 -29.36
C ILE A 732 -41.36 4.19 -30.04
N THR A 733 -41.90 4.79 -31.10
CA THR A 733 -43.14 4.36 -31.75
C THR A 733 -42.92 3.37 -32.90
N GLY A 734 -41.75 3.42 -33.55
CA GLY A 734 -41.41 2.69 -34.77
C GLY A 734 -41.73 3.46 -36.06
N TYR A 735 -42.45 4.59 -35.97
CA TYR A 735 -42.88 5.38 -37.13
C TYR A 735 -42.01 6.62 -37.31
N GLN A 736 -41.59 6.85 -38.54
CA GLN A 736 -40.88 8.06 -38.96
C GLN A 736 -41.75 8.88 -39.92
N HIS A 737 -41.61 10.20 -39.88
CA HIS A 737 -42.22 11.06 -40.86
C HIS A 737 -41.29 11.20 -42.07
N VAL A 738 -41.77 10.79 -43.25
CA VAL A 738 -41.06 10.89 -44.52
C VAL A 738 -41.82 11.92 -45.37
N ASP A 739 -41.12 12.73 -46.13
CA ASP A 739 -41.78 13.67 -47.06
C ASP A 739 -42.47 12.84 -48.13
N ALA A 740 -43.77 13.15 -48.39
CA ALA A 740 -44.56 12.45 -49.40
C ALA A 740 -43.84 12.51 -50.76
N ASP A 741 -43.89 11.42 -51.50
CA ASP A 741 -43.27 11.36 -52.82
C ASP A 741 -43.91 12.37 -53.73
N GLU A 742 -43.11 13.29 -54.32
CA GLU A 742 -43.54 13.91 -55.56
C GLU A 742 -43.65 12.79 -56.59
N PRO A 743 -44.75 12.72 -57.35
CA PRO A 743 -44.91 11.68 -58.37
C PRO A 743 -43.73 11.75 -59.32
N GLU A 744 -43.09 10.58 -59.54
CA GLU A 744 -42.01 10.45 -60.51
C GLU A 744 -42.46 11.07 -61.82
N PRO A 745 -41.67 11.95 -62.45
CA PRO A 745 -42.04 12.42 -63.77
C PRO A 745 -42.11 11.21 -64.68
N GLU A 746 -43.32 10.93 -65.21
CA GLU A 746 -43.61 9.96 -66.26
C GLU A 746 -42.56 10.16 -67.37
N GLY A 747 -41.51 9.34 -67.44
CA GLY A 747 -40.58 9.47 -68.57
C GLY A 747 -39.19 8.81 -68.41
N ALA A 748 -38.85 8.03 -67.38
CA ALA A 748 -37.59 7.34 -67.28
C ALA A 748 -37.75 5.81 -67.31
N ALA A 749 -38.50 5.31 -68.29
CA ALA A 749 -38.38 3.90 -68.70
C ALA A 749 -37.41 3.85 -69.91
N ARG A 750 -36.08 3.56 -69.59
CA ARG A 750 -35.16 2.79 -70.47
C ARG A 750 -33.90 2.43 -69.81
#